data_db51743c2a27edb2658dceb4f7e7349f
#
_entry.id   db51743c2a27edb2658dceb4f7e7349f
#
_cell.length_a   1.000
_cell.length_b   1.000
_cell.length_c   1.000
_cell.angle_alpha   90.00
_cell.angle_beta   90.00
_cell.angle_gamma   90.00
#
_symmetry.space_group_name_H-M   'P 1'
#
loop_
_entity.id
_entity.type
_entity.pdbx_description
1 polymer ?
#
loop_
_entity_poly.entity_id
_entity_poly.type
_entity_poly.pdbx_seq_one_letter_code
_entity_poly.pdbx_strand_id
1 'polypeptide(L)'
;MNNKIYKTVLFMALIAGFVSCNKSSDKTVESVRYQFENILDIAYTPNADSRATGWFADAGSWVGYTIPESDNWVNGFCGPFSLDMNRRQWIAKSAVKVGFEGYEEDAFVSDSTNYFPGEIFISAHSPQGKITQTLNFIDAANALLTIETDEAKELLFTGEEWGSDIDVTINKSFVTARHPSGESVLLTFNPDVDIDIKANNYEAISKDKKTQVVISFFTSDKELAVGLQKSLTVLNDAKKNLLANEERWNSYLSKVLRNDMKPQYDRIATKAVVTLMSNWRTHRGGLLHEGVSPSHAVGYFVGFWAWDSWKHSVALAKFHPELAKNGIRAMFDYQQPDGMIIDCIYTDPAENNARDSKPPLIAWAVDEIFTQTNDTAFVREMYPQMMAYYNWWYTKRDHDQNGMCEFGSTDGTLIAAAWESGMDNAIRFDDAKMLENSPHKDAWSMDQENVDLNAYLALESKLLRKFSELLEVPFDAPDHSDKVAEYFFDKENGFFFDRRLSDGSFVTEPGCEAYTPLWTKVATAEQVAQMLPMIQDEAKFSTYIPFPTVAADNPKYDPSGYWRGPIWLDQTYFGIKGIRNYGYSKLADEYTTQVFDRLEGLTEDAPIHENYGTHTGERLKAPHFSWSSAHLLMLYDDFGK
;
A
#
# COMPACT_ATOMS: atom_id res chain seq x y z
N MET A 1 -25.18 36.76 8.35
CA MET A 1 -25.74 35.84 7.34
C MET A 1 -25.49 36.47 5.97
N ASN A 2 -25.01 35.69 5.01
CA ASN A 2 -24.61 36.08 3.65
C ASN A 2 -23.25 36.78 3.53
N ASN A 3 -22.20 36.02 3.30
CA ASN A 3 -21.04 36.39 2.50
C ASN A 3 -20.02 35.21 2.44
N LYS A 4 -20.41 34.06 1.88
CA LYS A 4 -19.49 32.95 1.59
C LYS A 4 -19.75 32.21 0.27
N ILE A 5 -20.58 32.74 -0.63
CA ILE A 5 -20.98 32.00 -1.85
C ILE A 5 -20.34 32.56 -3.14
N TYR A 6 -19.56 33.64 -3.08
CA TYR A 6 -19.07 34.32 -4.31
C TYR A 6 -17.56 34.13 -4.61
N LYS A 7 -16.83 33.30 -3.90
CA LYS A 7 -15.40 33.09 -4.21
C LYS A 7 -15.08 31.84 -5.03
N THR A 8 -16.00 30.89 -5.19
CA THR A 8 -15.76 29.63 -5.92
C THR A 8 -16.04 29.72 -7.44
N VAL A 9 -16.65 30.77 -7.93
CA VAL A 9 -17.02 30.88 -9.36
C VAL A 9 -15.99 31.64 -10.21
N LEU A 10 -14.99 32.27 -9.60
CA LEU A 10 -14.04 33.13 -10.35
C LEU A 10 -12.73 32.41 -10.75
N PHE A 11 -12.47 31.18 -10.28
CA PHE A 11 -11.24 30.46 -10.59
C PHE A 11 -11.34 29.56 -11.83
N MET A 12 -12.56 29.22 -12.29
CA MET A 12 -12.76 28.44 -13.54
C MET A 12 -12.58 29.26 -14.84
N ALA A 13 -12.43 30.57 -14.78
CA ALA A 13 -12.38 31.41 -15.96
C ALA A 13 -10.96 31.75 -16.47
N LEU A 14 -9.90 31.38 -15.76
CA LEU A 14 -8.53 31.78 -16.11
C LEU A 14 -7.69 30.68 -16.79
N ILE A 15 -8.14 29.44 -16.83
CA ILE A 15 -7.49 28.33 -17.59
C ILE A 15 -8.02 28.26 -19.05
N ALA A 16 -9.13 28.91 -19.35
CA ALA A 16 -9.75 28.88 -20.68
C ALA A 16 -9.19 29.90 -21.71
N GLY A 17 -8.11 30.62 -21.38
CA GLY A 17 -7.65 31.80 -22.15
C GLY A 17 -6.58 31.58 -23.22
N PHE A 18 -5.98 30.39 -23.37
CA PHE A 18 -4.87 30.17 -24.31
C PHE A 18 -5.05 28.98 -25.28
N VAL A 19 -6.25 28.77 -25.80
CA VAL A 19 -6.40 27.96 -27.03
C VAL A 19 -7.34 28.68 -27.99
N SER A 20 -6.76 29.50 -28.85
CA SER A 20 -7.45 29.99 -30.03
C SER A 20 -6.78 29.47 -31.30
N CYS A 21 -7.60 28.82 -32.12
CA CYS A 21 -7.44 28.36 -33.50
C CYS A 21 -6.97 26.93 -33.73
N ASN A 22 -7.91 25.95 -33.65
CA ASN A 22 -8.42 25.29 -34.87
C ASN A 22 -9.61 24.39 -34.50
N LYS A 23 -10.70 24.54 -35.27
CA LYS A 23 -11.93 23.76 -35.08
C LYS A 23 -11.74 22.27 -35.40
N SER A 24 -11.64 21.46 -34.38
CA SER A 24 -12.21 20.12 -34.34
C SER A 24 -12.96 20.00 -33.00
N SER A 25 -14.18 19.54 -33.05
CA SER A 25 -15.07 19.42 -31.89
C SER A 25 -14.69 18.18 -31.07
N ASP A 26 -13.52 18.16 -30.43
CA ASP A 26 -13.22 17.23 -29.36
C ASP A 26 -13.56 17.93 -28.05
N LYS A 27 -14.66 17.51 -27.43
CA LYS A 27 -14.88 17.72 -26.01
C LYS A 27 -13.72 17.04 -25.30
N THR A 28 -12.75 17.79 -24.81
CA THR A 28 -11.77 17.26 -23.86
C THR A 28 -12.56 16.75 -22.67
N VAL A 29 -12.66 15.44 -22.53
CA VAL A 29 -13.14 14.81 -21.30
C VAL A 29 -12.15 15.25 -20.22
N GLU A 30 -12.62 15.99 -19.22
CA GLU A 30 -11.79 16.41 -18.10
C GLU A 30 -11.19 15.16 -17.46
N SER A 31 -9.89 15.16 -17.24
CA SER A 31 -9.17 14.01 -16.70
C SER A 31 -9.71 13.66 -15.32
N VAL A 32 -10.12 12.41 -15.11
CA VAL A 32 -10.74 11.94 -13.85
C VAL A 32 -9.83 12.18 -12.64
N ARG A 33 -8.50 12.04 -12.79
CA ARG A 33 -7.55 12.22 -11.69
C ARG A 33 -7.60 13.62 -11.07
N TYR A 34 -7.88 14.66 -11.84
CA TYR A 34 -7.94 16.04 -11.35
C TYR A 34 -9.24 16.38 -10.58
N GLN A 35 -10.19 15.46 -10.50
CA GLN A 35 -11.34 15.59 -9.60
C GLN A 35 -10.98 15.31 -8.13
N PHE A 36 -9.77 14.75 -7.86
CA PHE A 36 -9.30 14.34 -6.54
C PHE A 36 -8.02 15.10 -6.17
N GLU A 37 -8.16 16.35 -5.78
CA GLU A 37 -7.06 17.15 -5.28
C GLU A 37 -6.80 16.92 -3.79
N ASN A 38 -5.55 17.14 -3.36
CA ASN A 38 -5.13 17.02 -1.96
C ASN A 38 -5.56 15.68 -1.33
N ILE A 39 -5.22 14.60 -2.05
CA ILE A 39 -5.65 13.25 -1.68
C ILE A 39 -4.88 12.71 -0.47
N LEU A 40 -3.62 13.12 -0.32
CA LEU A 40 -2.73 12.77 0.80
C LEU A 40 -1.95 14.01 1.25
N ASP A 41 -1.91 14.26 2.56
CA ASP A 41 -1.01 15.25 3.14
C ASP A 41 0.42 14.69 3.20
N ILE A 42 1.31 15.32 2.44
CA ILE A 42 2.75 15.05 2.42
C ILE A 42 3.56 16.34 2.63
N ALA A 43 2.96 17.35 3.25
CA ALA A 43 3.66 18.60 3.56
C ALA A 43 4.76 18.33 4.61
N TYR A 44 6.01 18.49 4.19
CA TYR A 44 7.17 18.35 5.06
C TYR A 44 8.41 18.99 4.44
N THR A 45 9.11 19.81 5.21
CA THR A 45 10.44 20.33 4.86
C THR A 45 11.49 19.67 5.73
N PRO A 46 12.55 19.03 5.17
CA PRO A 46 13.59 18.36 5.95
C PRO A 46 14.22 19.29 6.99
N ASN A 47 14.21 18.85 8.23
CA ASN A 47 14.84 19.52 9.38
C ASN A 47 15.36 18.47 10.37
N ALA A 48 16.14 18.91 11.38
CA ALA A 48 16.73 18.02 12.38
C ALA A 48 15.74 17.53 13.44
N ASP A 49 14.61 18.21 13.62
CA ASP A 49 13.74 18.06 14.79
C ASP A 49 12.52 17.19 14.54
N SER A 50 12.17 16.91 13.29
CA SER A 50 10.99 16.13 12.91
C SER A 50 11.26 15.12 11.80
N ARG A 51 10.29 14.23 11.55
CA ARG A 51 10.37 13.21 10.50
C ARG A 51 9.15 13.28 9.60
N ALA A 52 9.37 13.17 8.30
CA ALA A 52 8.28 13.01 7.34
C ALA A 52 7.47 11.74 7.63
N THR A 53 6.16 11.85 7.51
CA THR A 53 5.21 10.75 7.71
C THR A 53 4.74 10.14 6.40
N GLY A 54 5.13 10.71 5.24
CA GLY A 54 4.79 10.21 3.92
C GLY A 54 5.54 10.94 2.81
N TRP A 55 5.55 10.33 1.65
CA TRP A 55 6.20 10.86 0.44
C TRP A 55 5.33 10.66 -0.79
N PHE A 56 5.43 11.57 -1.75
CA PHE A 56 5.02 11.30 -3.11
C PHE A 56 5.99 10.31 -3.74
N ALA A 57 5.54 9.10 -3.97
CA ALA A 57 6.22 8.04 -4.69
C ALA A 57 5.23 7.38 -5.65
N ASP A 58 5.67 6.92 -6.82
CA ASP A 58 4.82 6.31 -7.84
C ASP A 58 5.68 5.46 -8.78
N ALA A 59 5.05 4.71 -9.67
CA ALA A 59 5.68 3.90 -10.72
C ALA A 59 6.75 2.92 -10.23
N GLY A 60 6.64 2.45 -8.99
CA GLY A 60 7.58 1.49 -8.40
C GLY A 60 8.90 2.09 -7.93
N SER A 61 8.95 3.40 -7.75
CA SER A 61 10.14 4.17 -7.36
C SER A 61 10.65 3.80 -5.96
N TRP A 62 11.99 3.87 -5.79
CA TRP A 62 12.70 3.74 -4.51
C TRP A 62 13.08 5.08 -3.90
N VAL A 63 12.57 6.18 -4.46
CA VAL A 63 12.69 7.52 -3.90
C VAL A 63 11.33 8.19 -3.82
N GLY A 64 11.21 9.16 -2.88
CA GLY A 64 10.02 9.96 -2.72
C GLY A 64 10.34 11.43 -2.52
N TYR A 65 9.32 12.25 -2.68
CA TYR A 65 9.38 13.71 -2.54
C TYR A 65 8.30 14.18 -1.58
N THR A 66 8.50 15.37 -0.96
CA THR A 66 7.48 16.06 -0.18
C THR A 66 7.24 17.46 -0.75
N ILE A 67 6.08 18.02 -0.41
CA ILE A 67 5.76 19.43 -0.66
C ILE A 67 6.30 20.21 0.55
N PRO A 68 7.06 21.31 0.36
CA PRO A 68 7.60 22.08 1.49
C PRO A 68 6.47 22.72 2.32
N GLU A 69 6.67 22.77 3.63
CA GLU A 69 5.79 23.45 4.58
C GLU A 69 5.84 24.97 4.37
N SER A 70 4.72 25.66 4.60
CA SER A 70 4.61 27.11 4.41
C SER A 70 5.59 27.91 5.29
N ASP A 71 5.80 27.46 6.53
CA ASP A 71 6.63 28.13 7.51
C ASP A 71 8.13 27.89 7.30
N ASN A 72 8.47 26.90 6.47
CA ASN A 72 9.84 26.53 6.14
C ASN A 72 9.94 26.29 4.61
N TRP A 73 9.54 27.30 3.86
CA TRP A 73 9.36 27.19 2.42
C TRP A 73 10.68 27.04 1.68
N VAL A 74 10.70 26.07 0.76
CA VAL A 74 11.71 25.91 -0.28
C VAL A 74 10.99 26.03 -1.61
N ASN A 75 11.47 26.90 -2.51
CA ASN A 75 10.83 27.03 -3.83
C ASN A 75 11.25 25.89 -4.76
N GLY A 76 10.86 24.67 -4.40
CA GLY A 76 11.14 23.40 -5.05
C GLY A 76 10.53 22.27 -4.24
N PHE A 77 10.36 21.09 -4.84
CA PHE A 77 9.96 19.89 -4.09
C PHE A 77 11.11 19.42 -3.21
N CYS A 78 10.81 19.05 -1.95
CA CYS A 78 11.83 18.50 -1.06
C CYS A 78 12.17 17.06 -1.45
N GLY A 79 13.45 16.74 -1.47
CA GLY A 79 13.95 15.42 -1.86
C GLY A 79 14.94 15.44 -3.03
N PRO A 80 15.25 14.24 -3.57
CA PRO A 80 14.67 12.95 -3.24
C PRO A 80 15.07 12.40 -1.86
N PHE A 81 14.19 11.57 -1.29
CA PHE A 81 14.42 10.78 -0.10
C PHE A 81 14.53 9.31 -0.48
N SER A 82 15.59 8.61 -0.04
CA SER A 82 15.74 7.17 -0.30
C SER A 82 14.79 6.36 0.59
N LEU A 83 13.95 5.53 -0.02
CA LEU A 83 12.98 4.68 0.67
C LEU A 83 13.52 3.30 1.03
N ASP A 84 14.73 2.94 0.62
CA ASP A 84 15.38 1.68 0.98
C ASP A 84 15.68 1.62 2.48
N MET A 85 15.39 0.48 3.13
CA MET A 85 15.57 0.29 4.56
C MET A 85 17.00 0.59 5.02
N ASN A 86 17.99 0.16 4.24
CA ASN A 86 19.41 0.30 4.59
C ASN A 86 19.94 1.73 4.43
N ARG A 87 19.20 2.59 3.74
CA ARG A 87 19.62 3.97 3.44
C ARG A 87 18.48 4.97 3.45
N ARG A 88 17.58 4.89 4.43
CA ARG A 88 16.48 5.86 4.61
C ARG A 88 17.03 7.22 5.01
N GLN A 89 17.32 8.06 4.01
CA GLN A 89 17.85 9.42 4.22
C GLN A 89 17.47 10.36 3.08
N TRP A 90 17.48 11.65 3.40
CA TRP A 90 17.41 12.70 2.39
C TRP A 90 18.71 12.75 1.61
N ILE A 91 18.62 12.72 0.29
CA ILE A 91 19.78 12.87 -0.61
C ILE A 91 20.08 14.36 -0.78
N ALA A 92 19.02 15.17 -0.84
CA ALA A 92 19.07 16.63 -0.76
C ALA A 92 17.84 17.14 -0.01
N LYS A 93 17.89 18.33 0.56
CA LYS A 93 16.67 19.03 1.02
C LYS A 93 15.76 19.34 -0.16
N SER A 94 16.33 19.85 -1.28
CA SER A 94 15.71 19.91 -2.59
C SER A 94 16.77 19.74 -3.67
N ALA A 95 16.61 18.77 -4.55
CA ALA A 95 17.56 18.59 -5.66
C ALA A 95 17.45 19.70 -6.71
N VAL A 96 16.27 20.33 -6.85
CA VAL A 96 16.01 21.44 -7.78
C VAL A 96 15.17 22.49 -7.08
N LYS A 97 15.82 23.56 -6.63
CA LYS A 97 15.21 24.79 -6.16
C LYS A 97 15.19 25.79 -7.33
N VAL A 98 14.15 26.58 -7.43
CA VAL A 98 13.93 27.50 -8.56
C VAL A 98 13.84 28.94 -8.08
N GLY A 99 14.46 29.86 -8.79
CA GLY A 99 14.40 31.30 -8.58
C GLY A 99 14.47 32.06 -9.91
N PHE A 100 14.62 33.39 -9.82
CA PHE A 100 14.92 34.24 -10.96
C PHE A 100 16.40 34.65 -10.91
N GLU A 101 17.09 34.60 -12.04
CA GLU A 101 18.50 34.99 -12.18
C GLU A 101 18.70 36.46 -11.74
N GLY A 102 19.71 36.71 -10.89
CA GLY A 102 20.00 38.03 -10.30
C GLY A 102 19.11 38.38 -9.09
N TYR A 103 18.27 37.45 -8.61
CA TYR A 103 17.34 37.62 -7.49
C TYR A 103 17.33 36.40 -6.54
N GLU A 104 18.48 35.85 -6.27
CA GLU A 104 18.67 34.59 -5.51
C GLU A 104 18.18 34.68 -4.07
N GLU A 105 18.15 35.91 -3.49
CA GLU A 105 17.70 36.17 -2.12
C GLU A 105 16.18 36.46 -2.05
N ASP A 106 15.46 36.48 -3.19
CA ASP A 106 14.02 36.73 -3.16
C ASP A 106 13.27 35.64 -2.41
N ALA A 107 12.47 36.06 -1.45
CA ALA A 107 11.59 35.16 -0.72
C ALA A 107 10.36 34.84 -1.57
N PHE A 108 10.17 33.55 -1.90
CA PHE A 108 8.94 33.07 -2.51
C PHE A 108 7.87 32.79 -1.45
N VAL A 109 6.62 33.09 -1.80
CA VAL A 109 5.45 32.76 -0.99
C VAL A 109 4.59 31.78 -1.79
N SER A 110 4.14 30.73 -1.14
CA SER A 110 3.24 29.74 -1.74
C SER A 110 1.86 30.34 -2.03
N ASP A 111 1.40 30.21 -3.27
CA ASP A 111 0.03 30.51 -3.67
C ASP A 111 -0.89 29.30 -3.48
N SER A 112 -0.40 28.12 -3.88
CA SER A 112 -1.12 26.85 -3.76
C SER A 112 -0.16 25.67 -3.90
N THR A 113 -0.51 24.60 -3.23
CA THR A 113 0.12 23.28 -3.36
C THR A 113 -0.97 22.24 -3.53
N ASN A 114 -0.76 21.26 -4.41
CA ASN A 114 -1.74 20.21 -4.64
C ASN A 114 -1.06 18.86 -4.80
N TYR A 115 -1.71 17.82 -4.29
CA TYR A 115 -1.43 16.42 -4.59
C TYR A 115 -2.59 15.85 -5.40
N PHE A 116 -2.33 15.46 -6.65
CA PHE A 116 -3.25 14.70 -7.49
C PHE A 116 -2.76 13.27 -7.66
N PRO A 117 -3.60 12.29 -7.99
CA PRO A 117 -3.13 10.95 -8.36
C PRO A 117 -2.04 10.99 -9.44
N GLY A 118 -0.80 10.61 -9.06
CA GLY A 118 0.37 10.60 -9.94
C GLY A 118 1.03 11.94 -10.24
N GLU A 119 0.70 12.99 -9.49
CA GLU A 119 1.25 14.33 -9.71
C GLU A 119 1.25 15.16 -8.44
N ILE A 120 2.32 15.93 -8.21
CA ILE A 120 2.34 17.01 -7.21
C ILE A 120 2.64 18.35 -7.88
N PHE A 121 2.03 19.40 -7.34
CA PHE A 121 2.04 20.74 -7.91
C PHE A 121 2.36 21.80 -6.85
N ILE A 122 3.16 22.80 -7.25
CA ILE A 122 3.45 24.02 -6.49
C ILE A 122 3.21 25.22 -7.39
N SER A 123 2.52 26.24 -6.85
CA SER A 123 2.51 27.60 -7.37
C SER A 123 3.00 28.56 -6.31
N ALA A 124 3.99 29.37 -6.63
CA ALA A 124 4.57 30.35 -5.73
C ALA A 124 4.93 31.64 -6.46
N HIS A 125 4.98 32.76 -5.74
CA HIS A 125 5.38 34.04 -6.30
C HIS A 125 6.40 34.74 -5.40
N SER A 126 7.22 35.59 -6.02
CA SER A 126 8.08 36.59 -5.38
C SER A 126 7.72 37.97 -5.95
N PRO A 127 8.37 39.09 -5.48
CA PRO A 127 8.24 40.39 -6.10
C PRO A 127 8.59 40.40 -7.59
N GLN A 128 9.33 39.42 -8.06
CA GLN A 128 9.82 39.30 -9.42
C GLN A 128 8.85 38.60 -10.37
N GLY A 129 7.91 37.82 -9.84
CA GLY A 129 6.93 37.10 -10.65
C GLY A 129 6.50 35.77 -10.04
N LYS A 130 5.73 35.03 -10.83
CA LYS A 130 5.14 33.73 -10.46
C LYS A 130 5.88 32.58 -11.13
N ILE A 131 6.06 31.49 -10.38
CA ILE A 131 6.60 30.23 -10.88
C ILE A 131 5.62 29.12 -10.51
N THR A 132 5.35 28.21 -11.45
CA THR A 132 4.64 26.95 -11.20
C THR A 132 5.58 25.77 -11.43
N GLN A 133 5.40 24.73 -10.64
CA GLN A 133 6.21 23.50 -10.71
C GLN A 133 5.28 22.28 -10.63
N THR A 134 5.52 21.30 -11.50
CA THR A 134 4.77 20.05 -11.53
C THR A 134 5.75 18.89 -11.58
N LEU A 135 5.59 17.90 -10.68
CA LEU A 135 6.44 16.70 -10.64
C LEU A 135 5.61 15.45 -10.88
N ASN A 136 6.04 14.63 -11.84
CA ASN A 136 5.42 13.37 -12.21
C ASN A 136 6.47 12.26 -12.30
N PHE A 137 6.21 11.09 -11.74
CA PHE A 137 7.02 9.91 -12.05
C PHE A 137 6.67 9.38 -13.44
N ILE A 138 7.70 9.18 -14.26
CA ILE A 138 7.57 8.60 -15.62
C ILE A 138 7.79 7.09 -15.59
N ASP A 139 8.75 6.66 -14.78
CA ASP A 139 9.01 5.27 -14.43
C ASP A 139 9.71 5.19 -13.07
N ALA A 140 10.10 3.99 -12.63
CA ALA A 140 10.70 3.78 -11.32
C ALA A 140 11.98 4.57 -11.04
N ALA A 141 12.74 4.90 -12.10
CA ALA A 141 14.01 5.61 -11.97
C ALA A 141 13.90 7.10 -12.28
N ASN A 142 12.87 7.56 -13.00
CA ASN A 142 12.82 8.90 -13.59
C ASN A 142 11.55 9.65 -13.17
N ALA A 143 11.74 10.81 -12.52
CA ALA A 143 10.70 11.81 -12.31
C ALA A 143 10.95 13.00 -13.25
N LEU A 144 9.88 13.56 -13.82
CA LEU A 144 9.93 14.73 -14.70
C LEU A 144 9.36 15.92 -13.95
N LEU A 145 10.21 16.92 -13.73
CA LEU A 145 9.86 18.22 -13.19
C LEU A 145 9.64 19.20 -14.34
N THR A 146 8.46 19.82 -14.40
CA THR A 146 8.11 20.88 -15.34
C THR A 146 7.97 22.18 -14.57
N ILE A 147 8.69 23.23 -15.02
CA ILE A 147 8.69 24.56 -14.42
C ILE A 147 8.19 25.56 -15.45
N GLU A 148 7.25 26.43 -15.07
CA GLU A 148 6.70 27.45 -15.96
C GLU A 148 6.62 28.83 -15.26
N THR A 149 6.89 29.90 -16.04
CA THR A 149 6.69 31.28 -15.63
C THR A 149 6.16 32.09 -16.79
N ASP A 150 5.35 33.12 -16.51
CA ASP A 150 4.91 34.08 -17.53
C ASP A 150 5.88 35.25 -17.67
N GLU A 151 6.85 35.38 -16.77
CA GLU A 151 7.82 36.48 -16.75
C GLU A 151 8.85 36.40 -17.88
N ALA A 152 9.37 37.56 -18.30
CA ALA A 152 10.45 37.62 -19.28
C ALA A 152 11.83 37.67 -18.59
N LYS A 153 12.00 36.88 -17.54
CA LYS A 153 13.24 36.74 -16.74
C LYS A 153 13.80 35.34 -16.87
N GLU A 154 15.12 35.25 -16.78
CA GLU A 154 15.81 33.96 -16.78
C GLU A 154 15.53 33.24 -15.46
N LEU A 155 15.33 31.92 -15.54
CA LEU A 155 15.14 31.03 -14.38
C LEU A 155 16.50 30.55 -13.91
N LEU A 156 16.73 30.61 -12.60
CA LEU A 156 17.88 30.04 -11.92
C LEU A 156 17.48 28.76 -11.17
N PHE A 157 18.22 27.70 -11.38
CA PHE A 157 18.06 26.42 -10.69
C PHE A 157 19.29 26.12 -9.86
N THR A 158 19.09 25.68 -8.63
CA THR A 158 20.15 25.24 -7.70
C THR A 158 19.71 24.04 -6.90
N GLY A 159 20.67 23.28 -6.36
CA GLY A 159 20.37 22.32 -5.29
C GLY A 159 20.33 23.02 -3.93
N GLU A 160 19.57 22.47 -3.00
CA GLU A 160 19.50 22.92 -1.60
C GLU A 160 19.94 21.80 -0.66
N GLU A 161 20.98 22.05 0.16
CA GLU A 161 21.48 21.16 1.20
C GLU A 161 21.61 19.68 0.78
N TRP A 162 22.57 19.40 -0.10
CA TRP A 162 22.97 18.03 -0.43
C TRP A 162 23.52 17.31 0.81
N GLY A 163 23.26 16.02 0.93
CA GLY A 163 23.82 15.18 2.00
C GLY A 163 25.35 15.35 2.11
N SER A 164 25.90 15.27 3.31
CA SER A 164 27.32 15.54 3.59
C SER A 164 28.29 14.65 2.79
N ASP A 165 27.82 13.47 2.41
CA ASP A 165 28.60 12.46 1.69
C ASP A 165 28.33 12.48 0.17
N ILE A 166 27.58 13.47 -0.31
CA ILE A 166 27.22 13.61 -1.72
C ILE A 166 28.26 14.48 -2.43
N ASP A 167 28.81 13.98 -3.52
CA ASP A 167 29.71 14.70 -4.43
C ASP A 167 28.94 15.14 -5.68
N VAL A 168 28.91 16.45 -5.94
CA VAL A 168 28.20 17.05 -7.08
C VAL A 168 29.16 17.37 -8.21
N THR A 169 28.89 16.83 -9.40
CA THR A 169 29.69 17.04 -10.60
C THR A 169 28.80 17.43 -11.79
N ILE A 170 29.39 18.13 -12.77
CA ILE A 170 28.71 18.58 -13.99
C ILE A 170 29.38 17.99 -15.21
N ASN A 171 28.57 17.57 -16.18
CA ASN A 171 29.02 17.19 -17.50
C ASN A 171 28.01 17.68 -18.55
N LYS A 172 28.28 18.83 -19.19
CA LYS A 172 27.39 19.50 -20.16
C LYS A 172 26.02 19.81 -19.53
N SER A 173 24.95 19.21 -20.04
CA SER A 173 23.56 19.37 -19.56
C SER A 173 23.17 18.44 -18.41
N PHE A 174 24.13 17.80 -17.76
CA PHE A 174 23.91 16.89 -16.67
C PHE A 174 24.55 17.37 -15.38
N VAL A 175 23.81 17.27 -14.28
CA VAL A 175 24.34 17.34 -12.91
C VAL A 175 24.25 15.96 -12.30
N THR A 176 25.34 15.45 -11.75
CA THR A 176 25.35 14.16 -11.06
C THR A 176 25.72 14.40 -9.60
N ALA A 177 24.81 14.06 -8.69
CA ALA A 177 25.04 14.02 -7.26
C ALA A 177 25.24 12.56 -6.84
N ARG A 178 26.45 12.21 -6.36
CA ARG A 178 26.87 10.82 -6.17
C ARG A 178 27.27 10.56 -4.72
N HIS A 179 26.79 9.46 -4.19
CA HIS A 179 27.22 8.93 -2.90
C HIS A 179 28.31 7.86 -3.07
N PRO A 180 29.27 7.71 -2.09
CA PRO A 180 30.34 6.71 -2.15
C PRO A 180 29.90 5.27 -2.30
N SER A 181 28.64 4.92 -1.90
CA SER A 181 28.08 3.57 -2.13
C SER A 181 27.79 3.24 -3.60
N GLY A 182 27.86 4.23 -4.50
CA GLY A 182 27.50 4.11 -5.91
C GLY A 182 26.07 4.58 -6.25
N GLU A 183 25.25 4.90 -5.26
CA GLU A 183 23.96 5.55 -5.50
C GLU A 183 24.16 6.97 -6.04
N SER A 184 23.29 7.38 -6.96
CA SER A 184 23.39 8.69 -7.60
C SER A 184 22.04 9.26 -7.99
N VAL A 185 21.93 10.58 -7.91
CA VAL A 185 20.89 11.39 -8.55
C VAL A 185 21.48 12.06 -9.77
N LEU A 186 20.78 11.94 -10.89
CA LEU A 186 21.13 12.58 -12.14
C LEU A 186 20.06 13.60 -12.48
N LEU A 187 20.44 14.86 -12.65
CA LEU A 187 19.56 15.92 -13.20
C LEU A 187 19.92 16.10 -14.67
N THR A 188 18.92 15.95 -15.54
CA THR A 188 19.06 16.15 -16.99
C THR A 188 18.24 17.33 -17.40
N PHE A 189 18.89 18.42 -17.82
CA PHE A 189 18.27 19.67 -18.25
C PHE A 189 18.08 19.72 -19.76
N ASN A 190 17.19 20.61 -20.23
CA ASN A 190 17.12 20.96 -21.63
C ASN A 190 18.52 21.38 -22.16
N PRO A 191 18.85 21.11 -23.43
CA PRO A 191 20.20 21.38 -23.97
C PRO A 191 20.64 22.83 -23.97
N ASP A 192 19.67 23.78 -23.93
CA ASP A 192 19.91 25.23 -23.98
C ASP A 192 20.09 25.84 -22.58
N VAL A 193 20.11 25.03 -21.52
CA VAL A 193 20.36 25.46 -20.14
C VAL A 193 21.85 25.54 -19.91
N ASP A 194 22.35 26.71 -19.48
CA ASP A 194 23.75 26.91 -19.09
C ASP A 194 23.93 26.43 -17.64
N ILE A 195 24.92 25.54 -17.40
CA ILE A 195 25.16 24.93 -16.08
C ILE A 195 26.61 25.14 -15.64
N ASP A 196 26.78 25.72 -14.44
CA ASP A 196 28.06 25.92 -13.79
C ASP A 196 28.14 25.24 -12.41
N ILE A 197 29.35 24.81 -12.01
CA ILE A 197 29.62 24.28 -10.66
C ILE A 197 29.85 25.41 -9.68
N LYS A 198 29.24 25.33 -8.50
CA LYS A 198 29.43 26.27 -7.41
C LYS A 198 29.71 25.53 -6.10
N ALA A 199 30.97 25.48 -5.71
CA ALA A 199 31.43 24.63 -4.61
C ALA A 199 30.97 23.16 -4.83
N ASN A 200 30.30 22.52 -3.85
CA ASN A 200 29.70 21.20 -4.02
C ASN A 200 28.18 21.31 -4.37
N ASN A 201 27.85 22.19 -5.31
CA ASN A 201 26.50 22.44 -5.80
C ASN A 201 26.57 22.87 -7.28
N TYR A 202 25.43 23.18 -7.86
CA TYR A 202 25.33 23.67 -9.24
C TYR A 202 24.47 24.94 -9.31
N GLU A 203 24.70 25.73 -10.35
CA GLU A 203 23.78 26.76 -10.84
C GLU A 203 23.45 26.44 -12.30
N ALA A 204 22.16 26.46 -12.64
CA ALA A 204 21.71 26.27 -13.99
C ALA A 204 20.74 27.38 -14.38
N ILE A 205 20.98 28.02 -15.56
CA ILE A 205 20.21 29.17 -16.03
C ILE A 205 19.46 28.80 -17.30
N SER A 206 18.15 29.03 -17.30
CA SER A 206 17.30 28.88 -18.46
C SER A 206 16.67 30.22 -18.87
N LYS A 207 16.70 30.49 -20.19
CA LYS A 207 16.04 31.64 -20.84
C LYS A 207 14.60 31.33 -21.24
N ASP A 208 14.18 30.08 -21.12
CA ASP A 208 12.87 29.65 -21.53
C ASP A 208 11.83 29.83 -20.41
N LYS A 209 10.63 30.26 -20.81
CA LYS A 209 9.48 30.36 -19.89
C LYS A 209 8.99 28.99 -19.39
N LYS A 210 9.38 27.92 -20.06
CA LYS A 210 9.09 26.54 -19.70
C LYS A 210 10.37 25.73 -19.75
N THR A 211 10.78 25.25 -18.60
CA THR A 211 11.97 24.38 -18.47
C THR A 211 11.55 23.03 -17.91
N GLN A 212 12.17 21.98 -18.41
CA GLN A 212 11.94 20.63 -17.92
C GLN A 212 13.26 20.00 -17.43
N VAL A 213 13.17 19.30 -16.30
CA VAL A 213 14.30 18.61 -15.68
C VAL A 213 13.88 17.17 -15.38
N VAL A 214 14.64 16.20 -15.89
CA VAL A 214 14.47 14.81 -15.47
C VAL A 214 15.36 14.56 -14.24
N ILE A 215 14.76 14.15 -13.15
CA ILE A 215 15.43 13.76 -11.92
C ILE A 215 15.44 12.25 -11.88
N SER A 216 16.62 11.65 -12.08
CA SER A 216 16.76 10.20 -12.12
C SER A 216 17.53 9.70 -10.90
N PHE A 217 17.15 8.52 -10.39
CA PHE A 217 17.81 7.85 -9.27
C PHE A 217 18.35 6.48 -9.69
N PHE A 218 19.62 6.22 -9.38
CA PHE A 218 20.31 4.97 -9.69
C PHE A 218 21.03 4.43 -8.48
N THR A 219 21.12 3.10 -8.38
CA THR A 219 21.71 2.41 -7.22
C THR A 219 23.16 2.00 -7.45
N SER A 220 23.65 2.13 -8.68
CA SER A 220 25.01 1.75 -9.06
C SER A 220 25.51 2.55 -10.27
N ASP A 221 26.82 2.60 -10.44
CA ASP A 221 27.46 3.19 -11.61
C ASP A 221 27.06 2.53 -12.93
N LYS A 222 26.76 1.23 -12.88
CA LYS A 222 26.29 0.49 -14.07
C LYS A 222 24.91 0.98 -14.49
N GLU A 223 24.00 1.18 -13.54
CA GLU A 223 22.68 1.73 -13.81
C GLU A 223 22.77 3.18 -14.29
N LEU A 224 23.60 4.02 -13.64
CA LEU A 224 23.83 5.40 -14.06
C LEU A 224 24.32 5.45 -15.52
N ALA A 225 25.30 4.63 -15.90
CA ALA A 225 25.86 4.61 -17.25
C ALA A 225 24.80 4.29 -18.34
N VAL A 226 23.88 3.38 -18.04
CA VAL A 226 22.74 3.04 -18.94
C VAL A 226 21.66 4.10 -18.85
N GLY A 227 21.41 4.63 -17.66
CA GLY A 227 20.36 5.58 -17.35
C GLY A 227 20.53 6.96 -17.99
N LEU A 228 21.78 7.39 -18.25
CA LEU A 228 22.06 8.66 -18.94
C LEU A 228 21.31 8.81 -20.27
N GLN A 229 21.35 7.78 -21.12
CA GLN A 229 20.64 7.81 -22.41
C GLN A 229 19.12 7.77 -22.21
N LYS A 230 18.66 7.04 -21.20
CA LYS A 230 17.23 6.93 -20.89
C LYS A 230 16.65 8.26 -20.39
N SER A 231 17.37 8.98 -19.51
CA SER A 231 16.93 10.29 -19.01
C SER A 231 16.78 11.33 -20.12
N LEU A 232 17.72 11.33 -21.10
CA LEU A 232 17.58 12.15 -22.31
C LEU A 232 16.36 11.77 -23.15
N THR A 233 16.06 10.48 -23.29
CA THR A 233 14.86 10.03 -24.00
C THR A 233 13.58 10.48 -23.27
N VAL A 234 13.56 10.37 -21.93
CA VAL A 234 12.43 10.87 -21.11
C VAL A 234 12.23 12.37 -21.35
N LEU A 235 13.31 13.16 -21.34
CA LEU A 235 13.24 14.60 -21.56
C LEU A 235 12.73 14.96 -22.97
N ASN A 236 13.29 14.32 -24.00
CA ASN A 236 12.91 14.54 -25.39
C ASN A 236 11.44 14.18 -25.68
N ASP A 237 10.95 13.14 -25.03
CA ASP A 237 9.57 12.65 -25.16
C ASP A 237 8.64 13.18 -24.03
N ALA A 238 9.01 14.24 -23.33
CA ALA A 238 8.35 14.73 -22.11
C ALA A 238 6.83 14.84 -22.25
N LYS A 239 6.32 15.46 -23.32
CA LYS A 239 4.88 15.59 -23.57
C LYS A 239 4.20 14.22 -23.68
N LYS A 240 4.79 13.28 -24.40
CA LYS A 240 4.27 11.91 -24.57
C LYS A 240 4.26 11.18 -23.21
N ASN A 241 5.31 11.32 -22.43
CA ASN A 241 5.43 10.69 -21.12
C ASN A 241 4.42 11.23 -20.10
N LEU A 242 4.19 12.54 -20.08
CA LEU A 242 3.15 13.15 -19.24
C LEU A 242 1.75 12.66 -19.61
N LEU A 243 1.43 12.59 -20.91
CA LEU A 243 0.16 12.03 -21.38
C LEU A 243 0.01 10.54 -20.98
N ALA A 244 1.07 9.75 -21.13
CA ALA A 244 1.04 8.34 -20.73
C ALA A 244 0.84 8.16 -19.21
N ASN A 245 1.45 9.02 -18.38
CA ASN A 245 1.21 9.03 -16.93
C ASN A 245 -0.25 9.38 -16.61
N GLU A 246 -0.81 10.38 -17.26
CA GLU A 246 -2.21 10.76 -17.09
C GLU A 246 -3.16 9.64 -17.52
N GLU A 247 -2.94 9.04 -18.69
CA GLU A 247 -3.72 7.89 -19.19
C GLU A 247 -3.65 6.69 -18.24
N ARG A 248 -2.47 6.40 -17.67
CA ARG A 248 -2.27 5.34 -16.68
C ARG A 248 -3.16 5.57 -15.45
N TRP A 249 -3.12 6.73 -14.84
CA TRP A 249 -3.91 7.07 -13.66
C TRP A 249 -5.41 7.10 -13.96
N ASN A 250 -5.81 7.69 -15.07
CA ASN A 250 -7.22 7.68 -15.50
C ASN A 250 -7.72 6.24 -15.75
N SER A 251 -6.87 5.37 -16.31
CA SER A 251 -7.19 3.94 -16.48
C SER A 251 -7.38 3.24 -15.13
N TYR A 252 -6.52 3.48 -14.13
CA TYR A 252 -6.68 2.90 -12.80
C TYR A 252 -8.00 3.32 -12.16
N LEU A 253 -8.27 4.62 -12.14
CA LEU A 253 -9.47 5.16 -11.53
C LEU A 253 -10.75 4.73 -12.25
N SER A 254 -10.75 4.71 -13.58
CA SER A 254 -11.93 4.28 -14.37
C SER A 254 -12.30 2.80 -14.15
N LYS A 255 -11.34 1.95 -13.80
CA LYS A 255 -11.59 0.55 -13.47
C LYS A 255 -12.12 0.35 -12.05
N VAL A 256 -11.78 1.26 -11.13
CA VAL A 256 -12.14 1.17 -9.71
C VAL A 256 -13.45 1.90 -9.42
N LEU A 257 -13.59 3.15 -9.88
CA LEU A 257 -14.71 4.02 -9.53
C LEU A 257 -16.03 3.53 -10.13
N ARG A 258 -17.09 3.64 -9.34
CA ARG A 258 -18.45 3.24 -9.67
C ARG A 258 -19.34 4.47 -9.88
N ASN A 259 -20.29 4.38 -10.80
CA ASN A 259 -21.21 5.50 -11.10
C ASN A 259 -22.34 5.69 -10.08
N ASP A 260 -22.53 4.75 -9.16
CA ASP A 260 -23.60 4.70 -8.16
C ASP A 260 -23.16 5.06 -6.74
N MET A 261 -21.90 5.48 -6.58
CA MET A 261 -21.34 5.82 -5.28
C MET A 261 -21.42 7.32 -4.98
N LYS A 262 -21.35 7.65 -3.69
CA LYS A 262 -21.24 9.05 -3.25
C LYS A 262 -19.84 9.58 -3.56
N PRO A 263 -19.66 10.87 -3.93
CA PRO A 263 -18.36 11.46 -4.23
C PRO A 263 -17.32 11.30 -3.10
N GLN A 264 -17.75 11.35 -1.83
CA GLN A 264 -16.88 11.12 -0.68
C GLN A 264 -16.33 9.68 -0.63
N TYR A 265 -17.12 8.69 -1.07
CA TYR A 265 -16.68 7.28 -1.14
C TYR A 265 -15.77 7.04 -2.34
N ASP A 266 -16.01 7.74 -3.47
CA ASP A 266 -15.08 7.77 -4.61
C ASP A 266 -13.71 8.34 -4.19
N ARG A 267 -13.70 9.36 -3.31
CA ARG A 267 -12.46 9.91 -2.75
C ARG A 267 -11.73 8.86 -1.89
N ILE A 268 -12.43 8.08 -1.05
CA ILE A 268 -11.84 6.99 -0.27
C ILE A 268 -11.20 5.94 -1.19
N ALA A 269 -11.93 5.50 -2.22
CA ALA A 269 -11.43 4.54 -3.19
C ALA A 269 -10.20 5.07 -3.95
N THR A 270 -10.23 6.33 -4.39
CA THR A 270 -9.08 6.98 -5.04
C THR A 270 -7.87 7.06 -4.11
N LYS A 271 -8.06 7.46 -2.84
CA LYS A 271 -7.01 7.49 -1.82
C LYS A 271 -6.41 6.09 -1.60
N ALA A 272 -7.22 5.06 -1.58
CA ALA A 272 -6.76 3.68 -1.44
C ALA A 272 -5.92 3.23 -2.65
N VAL A 273 -6.33 3.57 -3.89
CA VAL A 273 -5.50 3.33 -5.09
C VAL A 273 -4.18 4.09 -5.00
N VAL A 274 -4.20 5.37 -4.62
CA VAL A 274 -2.97 6.19 -4.47
C VAL A 274 -2.04 5.59 -3.41
N THR A 275 -2.57 5.14 -2.28
CA THR A 275 -1.77 4.51 -1.22
C THR A 275 -1.11 3.21 -1.69
N LEU A 276 -1.84 2.33 -2.39
CA LEU A 276 -1.26 1.12 -2.98
C LEU A 276 -0.14 1.45 -3.97
N MET A 277 -0.37 2.41 -4.87
CA MET A 277 0.61 2.78 -5.90
C MET A 277 1.83 3.51 -5.33
N SER A 278 1.68 4.30 -4.24
CA SER A 278 2.81 4.93 -3.54
C SER A 278 3.67 3.93 -2.77
N ASN A 279 3.14 2.75 -2.45
CA ASN A 279 3.86 1.63 -1.82
C ASN A 279 4.36 0.58 -2.81
N TRP A 280 4.07 0.71 -4.11
CA TRP A 280 4.66 -0.14 -5.15
C TRP A 280 6.17 0.07 -5.22
N ARG A 281 6.93 -1.06 -5.27
CA ARG A 281 8.38 -1.09 -5.41
C ARG A 281 8.76 -2.05 -6.53
N THR A 282 9.63 -1.59 -7.44
CA THR A 282 10.23 -2.46 -8.46
C THR A 282 11.27 -3.39 -7.84
N HIS A 283 11.65 -4.44 -8.59
CA HIS A 283 12.71 -5.37 -8.19
C HIS A 283 14.00 -4.61 -7.79
N ARG A 284 14.63 -5.04 -6.70
CA ARG A 284 15.89 -4.48 -6.20
C ARG A 284 16.55 -5.44 -5.22
N GLY A 285 17.84 -5.74 -5.40
CA GLY A 285 18.57 -6.64 -4.50
C GLY A 285 17.90 -8.01 -4.39
N GLY A 286 17.53 -8.39 -3.16
CA GLY A 286 16.81 -9.63 -2.86
C GLY A 286 15.36 -9.67 -3.32
N LEU A 287 14.73 -8.54 -3.61
CA LEU A 287 13.38 -8.50 -4.19
C LEU A 287 13.48 -8.74 -5.70
N LEU A 288 13.27 -10.00 -6.13
CA LEU A 288 13.48 -10.43 -7.53
C LEU A 288 12.30 -10.04 -8.43
N HIS A 289 11.11 -9.88 -7.89
CA HIS A 289 9.93 -9.33 -8.54
C HIS A 289 9.47 -8.05 -7.85
N GLU A 290 8.66 -7.26 -8.55
CA GLU A 290 8.01 -6.09 -7.98
C GLU A 290 6.82 -6.48 -7.09
N GLY A 291 6.48 -5.62 -6.15
CA GLY A 291 5.37 -5.83 -5.23
C GLY A 291 4.96 -4.54 -4.51
N VAL A 292 4.07 -4.66 -3.55
CA VAL A 292 3.61 -3.55 -2.71
C VAL A 292 4.05 -3.79 -1.28
N SER A 293 4.76 -2.82 -0.71
CA SER A 293 5.16 -2.84 0.70
C SER A 293 4.01 -2.41 1.61
N PRO A 294 3.98 -2.81 2.89
CA PRO A 294 2.93 -2.38 3.84
C PRO A 294 2.84 -0.87 4.00
N SER A 295 3.98 -0.18 4.15
CA SER A 295 4.01 1.29 4.27
C SER A 295 5.40 1.86 3.96
N HIS A 296 5.47 2.82 3.06
CA HIS A 296 6.71 3.55 2.81
C HIS A 296 7.10 4.51 3.96
N ALA A 297 6.18 4.81 4.86
CA ALA A 297 6.42 5.73 5.98
C ALA A 297 7.28 5.11 7.10
N VAL A 298 7.26 3.79 7.27
CA VAL A 298 7.96 3.07 8.34
C VAL A 298 9.11 2.26 7.76
N GLY A 299 10.32 2.42 8.33
CA GLY A 299 11.55 1.87 7.76
C GLY A 299 11.56 0.36 7.57
N TYR A 300 11.04 -0.41 8.52
CA TYR A 300 10.99 -1.86 8.42
C TYR A 300 9.80 -2.36 7.53
N PHE A 301 8.83 -1.51 7.20
CA PHE A 301 7.70 -1.87 6.32
C PHE A 301 7.98 -1.67 4.83
N VAL A 302 9.24 -1.60 4.41
CA VAL A 302 9.62 -1.47 2.99
C VAL A 302 9.93 -2.80 2.30
N GLY A 303 9.85 -3.93 3.03
CA GLY A 303 9.85 -5.29 2.50
C GLY A 303 8.47 -5.74 2.03
N PHE A 304 8.32 -7.02 1.65
CA PHE A 304 7.05 -7.63 1.29
C PHE A 304 6.71 -8.75 2.28
N TRP A 305 5.52 -8.69 2.88
CA TRP A 305 4.96 -9.73 3.75
C TRP A 305 4.03 -10.64 2.95
N ALA A 306 4.01 -11.93 3.29
CA ALA A 306 3.26 -12.91 2.52
C ALA A 306 1.76 -12.61 2.49
N TRP A 307 1.07 -12.55 3.64
CA TRP A 307 -0.37 -12.37 3.62
C TRP A 307 -0.81 -10.96 3.21
N ASP A 308 0.06 -9.93 3.42
CA ASP A 308 -0.12 -8.59 2.84
C ASP A 308 -0.12 -8.65 1.32
N SER A 309 0.85 -9.36 0.74
CA SER A 309 0.96 -9.52 -0.72
C SER A 309 -0.27 -10.19 -1.32
N TRP A 310 -0.84 -11.19 -0.63
CA TRP A 310 -2.11 -11.80 -1.06
C TRP A 310 -3.25 -10.78 -1.08
N LYS A 311 -3.44 -10.02 0.00
CA LYS A 311 -4.47 -8.99 0.16
C LYS A 311 -4.28 -7.85 -0.84
N HIS A 312 -3.04 -7.37 -1.03
CA HIS A 312 -2.73 -6.37 -2.05
C HIS A 312 -3.09 -6.86 -3.45
N SER A 313 -2.74 -8.12 -3.78
CA SER A 313 -2.98 -8.71 -5.09
C SER A 313 -4.46 -8.81 -5.42
N VAL A 314 -5.33 -9.10 -4.45
CA VAL A 314 -6.78 -9.08 -4.61
C VAL A 314 -7.27 -7.69 -5.06
N ALA A 315 -6.85 -6.63 -4.37
CA ALA A 315 -7.24 -5.27 -4.73
C ALA A 315 -6.65 -4.81 -6.07
N LEU A 316 -5.38 -5.13 -6.33
CA LEU A 316 -4.66 -4.78 -7.57
C LEU A 316 -5.21 -5.52 -8.80
N ALA A 317 -5.74 -6.72 -8.65
CA ALA A 317 -6.24 -7.54 -9.75
C ALA A 317 -7.20 -6.77 -10.66
N LYS A 318 -8.01 -5.88 -10.08
CA LYS A 318 -9.01 -5.08 -10.79
C LYS A 318 -8.40 -4.01 -11.71
N PHE A 319 -7.32 -3.35 -11.28
CA PHE A 319 -6.79 -2.19 -12.01
C PHE A 319 -5.34 -2.33 -12.46
N HIS A 320 -4.54 -3.16 -11.79
CA HIS A 320 -3.13 -3.42 -12.15
C HIS A 320 -2.77 -4.92 -12.01
N PRO A 321 -3.38 -5.83 -12.81
CA PRO A 321 -3.24 -7.27 -12.63
C PRO A 321 -1.80 -7.79 -12.78
N GLU A 322 -0.93 -7.15 -13.57
CA GLU A 322 0.45 -7.58 -13.71
C GLU A 322 1.25 -7.34 -12.41
N LEU A 323 1.03 -6.21 -11.72
CA LEU A 323 1.62 -5.97 -10.40
C LEU A 323 1.08 -6.98 -9.36
N ALA A 324 -0.22 -7.31 -9.43
CA ALA A 324 -0.80 -8.36 -8.59
C ALA A 324 -0.10 -9.71 -8.77
N LYS A 325 0.13 -10.15 -10.01
CA LYS A 325 0.85 -11.39 -10.33
C LYS A 325 2.29 -11.37 -9.84
N ASN A 326 2.98 -10.23 -10.00
CA ASN A 326 4.38 -10.08 -9.59
C ASN A 326 4.51 -10.06 -8.06
N GLY A 327 3.57 -9.46 -7.33
CA GLY A 327 3.51 -9.55 -5.86
C GLY A 327 3.37 -10.99 -5.36
N ILE A 328 2.60 -11.83 -6.07
CA ILE A 328 2.54 -13.27 -5.81
C ILE A 328 3.90 -13.92 -6.06
N ARG A 329 4.49 -13.74 -7.25
CA ARG A 329 5.79 -14.33 -7.62
C ARG A 329 6.89 -13.96 -6.62
N ALA A 330 6.92 -12.70 -6.17
CA ALA A 330 7.92 -12.21 -5.23
C ALA A 330 8.00 -13.07 -3.95
N MET A 331 6.85 -13.46 -3.40
CA MET A 331 6.84 -14.32 -2.20
C MET A 331 7.27 -15.75 -2.50
N PHE A 332 6.96 -16.26 -3.69
CA PHE A 332 7.38 -17.61 -4.11
C PHE A 332 8.85 -17.70 -4.52
N ASP A 333 9.54 -16.58 -4.79
CA ASP A 333 10.99 -16.57 -5.02
C ASP A 333 11.78 -17.17 -3.84
N TYR A 334 11.19 -17.11 -2.63
CA TYR A 334 11.79 -17.61 -1.39
C TYR A 334 11.05 -18.80 -0.77
N GLN A 335 10.20 -19.48 -1.57
CA GLN A 335 9.57 -20.70 -1.11
C GLN A 335 10.63 -21.74 -0.69
N GLN A 336 10.50 -22.25 0.54
CA GLN A 336 11.42 -23.24 1.07
C GLN A 336 11.23 -24.61 0.39
N PRO A 337 12.26 -25.48 0.40
CA PRO A 337 12.19 -26.79 -0.25
C PRO A 337 11.07 -27.71 0.25
N ASP A 338 10.58 -27.50 1.47
CA ASP A 338 9.46 -28.26 2.07
C ASP A 338 8.09 -27.64 1.74
N GLY A 339 8.05 -26.51 1.03
CA GLY A 339 6.84 -25.82 0.60
C GLY A 339 6.49 -24.57 1.39
N MET A 340 7.15 -24.29 2.52
CA MET A 340 6.90 -23.10 3.33
C MET A 340 7.09 -21.81 2.52
N ILE A 341 6.18 -20.88 2.67
CA ILE A 341 6.38 -19.46 2.30
C ILE A 341 6.82 -18.72 3.56
N ILE A 342 7.94 -17.99 3.47
CA ILE A 342 8.47 -17.24 4.61
C ILE A 342 7.65 -15.98 4.88
N ASP A 343 7.70 -15.50 6.11
CA ASP A 343 6.93 -14.34 6.61
C ASP A 343 7.11 -13.10 5.74
N CYS A 344 8.35 -12.63 5.59
CA CYS A 344 8.65 -11.43 4.82
C CYS A 344 10.02 -11.48 4.15
N ILE A 345 10.16 -10.68 3.07
CA ILE A 345 11.35 -10.57 2.25
C ILE A 345 11.76 -9.12 2.05
N TYR A 346 13.08 -8.89 1.91
CA TYR A 346 13.68 -7.57 1.81
C TYR A 346 14.67 -7.43 0.65
N THR A 347 15.10 -6.21 0.38
CA THR A 347 16.19 -5.92 -0.57
C THR A 347 17.51 -6.58 -0.17
N ASP A 348 17.77 -6.72 1.14
CA ASP A 348 18.85 -7.56 1.68
C ASP A 348 18.25 -8.90 2.13
N PRO A 349 18.59 -10.03 1.48
CA PRO A 349 18.07 -11.34 1.89
C PRO A 349 18.46 -11.78 3.32
N ALA A 350 19.48 -11.15 3.93
CA ALA A 350 19.85 -11.43 5.32
C ALA A 350 18.80 -10.96 6.34
N GLU A 351 17.93 -10.02 5.93
CA GLU A 351 16.82 -9.50 6.73
C GLU A 351 15.52 -10.31 6.56
N ASN A 352 15.49 -11.29 5.64
CA ASN A 352 14.31 -12.12 5.43
C ASN A 352 13.94 -12.91 6.69
N ASN A 353 12.65 -12.95 7.03
CA ASN A 353 12.16 -13.72 8.17
C ASN A 353 11.60 -15.07 7.73
N ALA A 354 12.31 -16.16 8.10
CA ALA A 354 11.91 -17.54 7.90
C ALA A 354 11.59 -18.27 9.22
N ARG A 355 11.38 -17.55 10.32
CA ARG A 355 11.01 -18.11 11.62
C ARG A 355 9.57 -18.60 11.66
N ASP A 356 8.75 -18.05 10.80
CA ASP A 356 7.33 -18.30 10.67
C ASP A 356 6.87 -18.08 9.22
N SER A 357 5.63 -18.47 8.95
CA SER A 357 4.92 -18.19 7.72
C SER A 357 3.86 -17.11 7.96
N LYS A 358 2.85 -17.02 7.09
CA LYS A 358 1.65 -16.18 7.26
C LYS A 358 0.38 -16.96 6.84
N PRO A 359 -0.81 -16.53 7.27
CA PRO A 359 -2.06 -17.21 6.93
C PRO A 359 -2.19 -17.50 5.43
N PRO A 360 -2.63 -18.73 5.06
CA PRO A 360 -2.71 -19.17 3.66
C PRO A 360 -3.93 -18.57 2.96
N LEU A 361 -3.73 -17.52 2.19
CA LEU A 361 -4.75 -16.80 1.41
C LEU A 361 -4.34 -16.68 -0.07
N ILE A 362 -3.39 -17.50 -0.51
CA ILE A 362 -2.81 -17.37 -1.84
C ILE A 362 -3.77 -17.84 -2.94
N ALA A 363 -4.51 -18.93 -2.75
CA ALA A 363 -5.45 -19.39 -3.76
C ALA A 363 -6.61 -18.39 -3.93
N TRP A 364 -7.03 -17.69 -2.86
CA TRP A 364 -7.96 -16.57 -2.96
C TRP A 364 -7.41 -15.44 -3.84
N ALA A 365 -6.16 -15.01 -3.62
CA ALA A 365 -5.54 -13.97 -4.42
C ALA A 365 -5.41 -14.36 -5.90
N VAL A 366 -5.01 -15.61 -6.19
CA VAL A 366 -4.91 -16.14 -7.55
C VAL A 366 -6.30 -16.27 -8.20
N ASP A 367 -7.34 -16.61 -7.44
CA ASP A 367 -8.72 -16.70 -7.95
C ASP A 367 -9.29 -15.34 -8.35
N GLU A 368 -9.00 -14.30 -7.56
CA GLU A 368 -9.36 -12.92 -7.91
C GLU A 368 -8.61 -12.43 -9.16
N ILE A 369 -7.30 -12.70 -9.27
CA ILE A 369 -6.53 -12.39 -10.48
C ILE A 369 -7.12 -13.13 -11.70
N PHE A 370 -7.42 -14.42 -11.56
CA PHE A 370 -8.03 -15.23 -12.63
C PHE A 370 -9.40 -14.69 -13.02
N THR A 371 -10.23 -14.31 -12.05
CA THR A 371 -11.57 -13.74 -12.28
C THR A 371 -11.51 -12.46 -13.11
N GLN A 372 -10.49 -11.60 -12.88
CA GLN A 372 -10.33 -10.34 -13.62
C GLN A 372 -9.66 -10.53 -14.98
N THR A 373 -8.82 -11.56 -15.16
CA THR A 373 -7.94 -11.67 -16.34
C THR A 373 -8.23 -12.88 -17.23
N ASN A 374 -8.86 -13.92 -16.71
CA ASN A 374 -8.99 -15.25 -17.31
C ASN A 374 -7.62 -15.88 -17.67
N ASP A 375 -6.53 -15.51 -16.97
CA ASP A 375 -5.17 -15.98 -17.24
C ASP A 375 -4.91 -17.37 -16.67
N THR A 376 -5.30 -18.40 -17.40
CA THR A 376 -5.05 -19.81 -17.06
C THR A 376 -3.55 -20.15 -17.05
N ALA A 377 -2.72 -19.41 -17.81
CA ALA A 377 -1.27 -19.64 -17.82
C ALA A 377 -0.66 -19.27 -16.46
N PHE A 378 -1.07 -18.15 -15.87
CA PHE A 378 -0.65 -17.76 -14.54
C PHE A 378 -1.13 -18.76 -13.46
N VAL A 379 -2.38 -19.22 -13.53
CA VAL A 379 -2.86 -20.26 -12.61
C VAL A 379 -2.00 -21.53 -12.74
N ARG A 380 -1.68 -21.96 -13.96
CA ARG A 380 -0.82 -23.13 -14.22
C ARG A 380 0.61 -22.95 -13.70
N GLU A 381 1.16 -21.74 -13.80
CA GLU A 381 2.48 -21.38 -13.27
C GLU A 381 2.51 -21.56 -11.75
N MET A 382 1.50 -21.03 -11.04
CA MET A 382 1.49 -20.96 -9.58
C MET A 382 0.98 -22.23 -8.89
N TYR A 383 0.18 -23.06 -9.58
CA TYR A 383 -0.52 -24.19 -8.97
C TYR A 383 0.38 -25.18 -8.23
N PRO A 384 1.53 -25.65 -8.79
CA PRO A 384 2.41 -26.59 -8.08
C PRO A 384 2.97 -26.01 -6.78
N GLN A 385 3.31 -24.73 -6.78
CA GLN A 385 3.88 -24.02 -5.63
C GLN A 385 2.82 -23.78 -4.55
N MET A 386 1.59 -23.40 -4.94
CA MET A 386 0.45 -23.30 -4.03
C MET A 386 0.12 -24.64 -3.38
N MET A 387 0.13 -25.74 -4.14
CA MET A 387 -0.08 -27.10 -3.62
C MET A 387 1.01 -27.49 -2.62
N ALA A 388 2.28 -27.14 -2.88
CA ALA A 388 3.38 -27.38 -1.94
C ALA A 388 3.18 -26.63 -0.62
N TYR A 389 2.78 -25.35 -0.69
CA TYR A 389 2.50 -24.54 0.50
C TYR A 389 1.28 -25.05 1.28
N TYR A 390 0.20 -25.42 0.59
CA TYR A 390 -0.98 -26.00 1.21
C TYR A 390 -0.66 -27.31 1.97
N ASN A 391 0.10 -28.22 1.36
CA ASN A 391 0.54 -29.47 1.98
C ASN A 391 1.50 -29.26 3.17
N TRP A 392 2.29 -28.17 3.12
CA TRP A 392 3.21 -27.82 4.21
C TRP A 392 2.46 -27.60 5.52
N TRP A 393 1.28 -26.97 5.52
CA TRP A 393 0.47 -26.75 6.72
C TRP A 393 0.12 -28.07 7.40
N TYR A 394 -0.44 -29.04 6.69
CA TYR A 394 -0.78 -30.36 7.26
C TYR A 394 0.42 -31.21 7.62
N THR A 395 1.59 -30.94 7.06
CA THR A 395 2.82 -31.67 7.37
C THR A 395 3.54 -31.08 8.58
N LYS A 396 3.50 -29.77 8.78
CA LYS A 396 4.33 -29.04 9.75
C LYS A 396 3.54 -28.37 10.87
N ARG A 397 2.23 -28.25 10.73
CA ARG A 397 1.34 -27.51 11.62
C ARG A 397 0.07 -28.29 12.03
N ASP A 398 0.11 -29.60 11.97
CA ASP A 398 -0.91 -30.54 12.47
C ASP A 398 -0.22 -31.44 13.49
N HIS A 399 -0.16 -30.99 14.76
CA HIS A 399 0.65 -31.62 15.82
C HIS A 399 0.23 -33.05 16.15
N ASP A 400 -1.07 -33.28 16.29
CA ASP A 400 -1.65 -34.57 16.65
C ASP A 400 -2.17 -35.37 15.45
N GLN A 401 -2.00 -34.83 14.22
CA GLN A 401 -2.39 -35.45 12.95
C GLN A 401 -3.89 -35.73 12.82
N ASN A 402 -4.73 -34.88 13.40
CA ASN A 402 -6.18 -35.02 13.35
C ASN A 402 -6.81 -34.30 12.16
N GLY A 403 -6.01 -33.53 11.43
CA GLY A 403 -6.40 -32.72 10.25
C GLY A 403 -6.87 -31.31 10.58
N MET A 404 -6.69 -30.86 11.83
CA MET A 404 -6.85 -29.48 12.24
C MET A 404 -5.48 -28.89 12.57
N CYS A 405 -5.13 -27.77 11.95
CA CYS A 405 -3.81 -27.17 12.08
C CYS A 405 -3.75 -26.11 13.18
N GLU A 406 -2.55 -25.92 13.72
CA GLU A 406 -2.20 -24.87 14.67
C GLU A 406 -1.22 -23.89 14.04
N PHE A 407 -1.27 -22.60 14.44
CA PHE A 407 -0.17 -21.69 14.17
C PHE A 407 1.09 -22.10 14.93
N GLY A 408 2.24 -21.83 14.34
CA GLY A 408 3.50 -22.31 14.88
C GLY A 408 4.72 -21.51 14.46
N SER A 409 5.89 -22.08 14.66
CA SER A 409 7.17 -21.48 14.29
C SER A 409 8.22 -22.51 13.94
N THR A 410 9.32 -22.08 13.31
CA THR A 410 10.48 -22.93 13.03
C THR A 410 11.47 -22.94 14.19
N ASP A 411 11.44 -21.94 15.07
CA ASP A 411 12.36 -21.73 16.17
C ASP A 411 11.80 -22.08 17.57
N GLY A 412 10.55 -22.52 17.63
CA GLY A 412 9.87 -22.91 18.87
C GLY A 412 9.43 -21.76 19.75
N THR A 413 9.48 -20.52 19.27
CA THR A 413 9.04 -19.37 20.05
C THR A 413 7.58 -19.04 19.83
N LEU A 414 6.85 -18.71 20.91
CA LEU A 414 5.46 -18.30 20.85
C LEU A 414 5.29 -16.97 20.08
N ILE A 415 6.27 -16.09 20.16
CA ILE A 415 6.21 -14.80 19.44
C ILE A 415 6.20 -15.00 17.93
N ALA A 416 7.04 -15.90 17.40
CA ALA A 416 7.04 -16.20 15.98
C ALA A 416 5.75 -16.94 15.56
N ALA A 417 5.21 -17.82 16.40
CA ALA A 417 3.93 -18.48 16.15
C ALA A 417 2.76 -17.48 16.15
N ALA A 418 2.77 -16.48 17.02
CA ALA A 418 1.81 -15.39 16.99
C ALA A 418 1.95 -14.53 15.70
N TRP A 419 3.19 -14.28 15.25
CA TRP A 419 3.43 -13.62 13.96
C TRP A 419 2.93 -14.45 12.76
N GLU A 420 3.04 -15.79 12.84
CA GLU A 420 2.49 -16.69 11.81
C GLU A 420 0.97 -16.53 11.66
N SER A 421 0.25 -16.25 12.76
CA SER A 421 -1.18 -15.94 12.71
C SER A 421 -1.49 -14.58 12.10
N GLY A 422 -0.50 -13.68 12.04
CA GLY A 422 -0.66 -12.27 11.69
C GLY A 422 -1.31 -11.42 12.80
N MET A 423 -1.79 -12.04 13.87
CA MET A 423 -2.42 -11.38 15.01
C MET A 423 -1.48 -11.36 16.23
N ASP A 424 -0.35 -10.68 16.09
CA ASP A 424 0.89 -10.75 16.87
C ASP A 424 0.74 -10.84 18.40
N ASN A 425 -0.29 -10.27 18.97
CA ASN A 425 -0.52 -10.26 20.41
C ASN A 425 -1.99 -10.49 20.78
N ALA A 426 -2.73 -11.26 19.97
CA ALA A 426 -4.12 -11.58 20.23
C ALA A 426 -4.32 -12.25 21.61
N ILE A 427 -5.39 -11.86 22.29
CA ILE A 427 -5.71 -12.31 23.67
C ILE A 427 -5.79 -13.85 23.75
N ARG A 428 -6.29 -14.51 22.70
CA ARG A 428 -6.43 -15.97 22.62
C ARG A 428 -5.11 -16.74 22.76
N PHE A 429 -3.96 -16.06 22.58
CA PHE A 429 -2.62 -16.65 22.70
C PHE A 429 -1.94 -16.41 24.07
N ASP A 430 -2.56 -15.66 24.99
CA ASP A 430 -1.93 -15.31 26.27
C ASP A 430 -1.45 -16.52 27.08
N ASP A 431 -2.19 -17.64 27.02
CA ASP A 431 -1.90 -18.87 27.75
C ASP A 431 -1.39 -20.01 26.85
N ALA A 432 -1.14 -19.74 25.56
CA ALA A 432 -0.67 -20.75 24.61
C ALA A 432 0.78 -21.19 24.90
N LYS A 433 1.09 -22.44 24.63
CA LYS A 433 2.42 -23.05 24.77
C LYS A 433 2.85 -23.66 23.45
N MET A 434 4.17 -23.75 23.26
CA MET A 434 4.74 -24.35 22.06
C MET A 434 5.00 -25.84 22.27
N LEU A 435 4.62 -26.64 21.28
CA LEU A 435 4.83 -28.11 21.20
C LEU A 435 5.71 -28.42 20.00
N GLU A 436 6.74 -29.22 20.16
CA GLU A 436 7.59 -29.70 19.08
C GLU A 436 6.87 -30.75 18.24
N ASN A 437 6.83 -30.60 16.92
CA ASN A 437 6.15 -31.51 16.00
C ASN A 437 7.09 -32.65 15.57
N SER A 438 7.14 -33.73 16.34
CA SER A 438 7.91 -34.91 15.98
C SER A 438 7.23 -35.68 14.82
N PRO A 439 7.96 -36.19 13.81
CA PRO A 439 9.43 -36.29 13.72
C PRO A 439 10.13 -35.10 13.03
N HIS A 440 9.44 -34.03 12.76
CA HIS A 440 9.98 -32.90 12.01
C HIS A 440 10.83 -32.02 12.94
N LYS A 441 12.11 -31.80 12.59
CA LYS A 441 12.92 -30.76 13.20
C LYS A 441 12.48 -29.41 12.66
N ASP A 442 12.64 -28.36 13.47
CA ASP A 442 12.30 -26.97 13.10
C ASP A 442 10.80 -26.77 12.75
N ALA A 443 9.94 -27.56 13.41
CA ALA A 443 8.49 -27.47 13.30
C ALA A 443 7.86 -27.53 14.69
N TRP A 444 7.24 -26.42 15.09
CA TRP A 444 6.60 -26.23 16.37
C TRP A 444 5.19 -25.68 16.16
N SER A 445 4.21 -26.15 16.92
CA SER A 445 2.83 -25.65 16.93
C SER A 445 2.46 -25.10 18.30
N MET A 446 1.50 -24.17 18.37
CA MET A 446 0.81 -23.83 19.61
C MET A 446 0.04 -25.05 20.12
N ASP A 447 -0.22 -25.13 21.43
CA ASP A 447 -1.05 -26.18 22.07
C ASP A 447 -2.56 -25.91 21.87
N GLN A 448 -2.91 -25.25 20.77
CA GLN A 448 -4.30 -24.95 20.39
C GLN A 448 -4.46 -24.92 18.87
N GLU A 449 -5.51 -25.56 18.38
CA GLU A 449 -5.97 -25.51 17.01
C GLU A 449 -6.70 -24.19 16.75
N ASN A 450 -6.42 -23.56 15.61
CA ASN A 450 -6.88 -22.21 15.35
C ASN A 450 -8.02 -22.18 14.31
N VAL A 451 -9.13 -21.59 14.68
CA VAL A 451 -10.35 -21.59 13.86
C VAL A 451 -10.18 -20.84 12.54
N ASP A 452 -9.50 -19.69 12.58
CA ASP A 452 -9.22 -18.88 11.39
C ASP A 452 -8.28 -19.63 10.42
N LEU A 453 -7.20 -20.23 10.91
CA LEU A 453 -6.29 -21.03 10.08
C LEU A 453 -7.02 -22.14 9.33
N ASN A 454 -7.84 -22.91 10.06
CA ASN A 454 -8.56 -24.04 9.46
C ASN A 454 -9.68 -23.57 8.50
N ALA A 455 -10.27 -22.43 8.75
CA ALA A 455 -11.22 -21.80 7.81
C ALA A 455 -10.51 -21.28 6.56
N TYR A 456 -9.29 -20.71 6.67
CA TYR A 456 -8.46 -20.35 5.51
C TYR A 456 -8.08 -21.59 4.70
N LEU A 457 -7.60 -22.65 5.34
CA LEU A 457 -7.25 -23.91 4.67
C LEU A 457 -8.46 -24.54 3.96
N ALA A 458 -9.65 -24.44 4.53
CA ALA A 458 -10.88 -24.90 3.87
C ALA A 458 -11.20 -24.09 2.59
N LEU A 459 -10.97 -22.76 2.60
CA LEU A 459 -11.10 -21.94 1.39
C LEU A 459 -10.04 -22.29 0.35
N GLU A 460 -8.77 -22.43 0.78
CA GLU A 460 -7.65 -22.81 -0.09
C GLU A 460 -7.92 -24.18 -0.76
N SER A 461 -8.35 -25.19 0.00
CA SER A 461 -8.73 -26.51 -0.54
C SER A 461 -9.77 -26.39 -1.66
N LYS A 462 -10.84 -25.64 -1.40
CA LYS A 462 -11.92 -25.41 -2.37
C LYS A 462 -11.40 -24.75 -3.66
N LEU A 463 -10.55 -23.74 -3.54
CA LEU A 463 -10.02 -22.99 -4.69
C LEU A 463 -8.95 -23.79 -5.45
N LEU A 464 -8.08 -24.49 -4.75
CA LEU A 464 -7.09 -25.38 -5.36
C LEU A 464 -7.77 -26.53 -6.12
N ARG A 465 -8.89 -27.07 -5.62
CA ARG A 465 -9.71 -28.05 -6.34
C ARG A 465 -10.32 -27.44 -7.60
N LYS A 466 -10.87 -26.22 -7.53
CA LYS A 466 -11.33 -25.47 -8.71
C LYS A 466 -10.22 -25.32 -9.77
N PHE A 467 -9.00 -25.02 -9.34
CA PHE A 467 -7.86 -24.90 -10.24
C PHE A 467 -7.40 -26.26 -10.80
N SER A 468 -7.45 -27.33 -10.00
CA SER A 468 -7.15 -28.67 -10.51
C SER A 468 -8.10 -29.08 -11.65
N GLU A 469 -9.39 -28.80 -11.51
CA GLU A 469 -10.38 -29.03 -12.53
C GLU A 469 -10.13 -28.14 -13.78
N LEU A 470 -9.85 -26.84 -13.59
CA LEU A 470 -9.49 -25.90 -14.67
C LEU A 470 -8.26 -26.34 -15.46
N LEU A 471 -7.27 -26.90 -14.78
CA LEU A 471 -5.99 -27.30 -15.35
C LEU A 471 -5.98 -28.75 -15.84
N GLU A 472 -7.02 -29.53 -15.56
CA GLU A 472 -7.14 -30.96 -15.83
C GLU A 472 -5.99 -31.77 -15.17
N VAL A 473 -5.66 -31.44 -13.91
CA VAL A 473 -4.66 -32.14 -13.11
C VAL A 473 -5.28 -32.71 -11.83
N PRO A 474 -4.74 -33.78 -11.24
CA PRO A 474 -5.25 -34.33 -9.97
C PRO A 474 -5.15 -33.31 -8.83
N PHE A 475 -6.14 -33.30 -7.93
CA PHE A 475 -6.04 -32.70 -6.61
C PHE A 475 -5.63 -33.79 -5.62
N ASP A 476 -4.38 -33.80 -5.22
CA ASP A 476 -3.79 -34.77 -4.31
C ASP A 476 -3.29 -34.07 -3.05
N ALA A 477 -4.21 -33.73 -2.15
CA ALA A 477 -3.93 -33.05 -0.89
C ALA A 477 -4.99 -33.38 0.17
N PRO A 478 -4.68 -33.26 1.47
CA PRO A 478 -5.66 -33.35 2.55
C PRO A 478 -6.82 -32.37 2.34
N ASP A 479 -8.02 -32.79 2.71
CA ASP A 479 -9.20 -31.91 2.71
C ASP A 479 -10.06 -32.25 3.93
N HIS A 480 -10.06 -31.37 4.91
CA HIS A 480 -10.80 -31.47 6.16
C HIS A 480 -11.84 -30.36 6.32
N SER A 481 -12.15 -29.66 5.23
CA SER A 481 -13.04 -28.50 5.21
C SER A 481 -14.45 -28.77 5.77
N ASP A 482 -14.95 -30.00 5.60
CA ASP A 482 -16.26 -30.46 6.09
C ASP A 482 -16.37 -30.54 7.63
N LYS A 483 -15.24 -30.65 8.33
CA LYS A 483 -15.19 -30.76 9.79
C LYS A 483 -15.17 -29.40 10.49
N VAL A 484 -14.60 -28.36 9.87
CA VAL A 484 -14.25 -27.07 10.50
C VAL A 484 -15.46 -26.42 11.18
N ALA A 485 -16.60 -26.39 10.49
CA ALA A 485 -17.82 -25.74 10.98
C ALA A 485 -18.35 -26.34 12.29
N GLU A 486 -18.33 -27.66 12.43
CA GLU A 486 -18.81 -28.31 13.64
C GLU A 486 -17.75 -28.37 14.73
N TYR A 487 -16.49 -28.51 14.35
CA TYR A 487 -15.37 -28.67 15.26
C TYR A 487 -15.11 -27.43 16.11
N PHE A 488 -15.12 -26.24 15.50
CA PHE A 488 -14.79 -24.99 16.17
C PHE A 488 -16.00 -24.20 16.71
N PHE A 489 -17.24 -24.65 16.45
CA PHE A 489 -18.43 -23.94 16.91
C PHE A 489 -18.85 -24.37 18.30
N ASP A 490 -18.78 -23.46 19.26
CA ASP A 490 -19.32 -23.66 20.59
C ASP A 490 -20.84 -23.39 20.59
N LYS A 491 -21.62 -24.46 20.72
CA LYS A 491 -23.10 -24.40 20.71
C LYS A 491 -23.67 -23.73 21.97
N GLU A 492 -22.93 -23.71 23.09
CA GLU A 492 -23.35 -23.08 24.33
C GLU A 492 -23.23 -21.55 24.24
N ASN A 493 -22.10 -21.06 23.72
CA ASN A 493 -21.84 -19.64 23.53
C ASN A 493 -22.35 -19.11 22.16
N GLY A 494 -22.73 -19.98 21.22
CA GLY A 494 -23.21 -19.59 19.89
C GLY A 494 -22.14 -18.86 19.07
N PHE A 495 -20.86 -19.23 19.19
CA PHE A 495 -19.75 -18.53 18.58
C PHE A 495 -18.62 -19.49 18.20
N PHE A 496 -17.70 -19.09 17.29
CA PHE A 496 -16.51 -19.86 16.93
C PHE A 496 -15.34 -19.52 17.85
N PHE A 497 -14.58 -20.54 18.26
CA PHE A 497 -13.39 -20.41 19.12
C PHE A 497 -12.31 -21.41 18.73
N ASP A 498 -11.07 -21.08 19.06
CA ASP A 498 -9.95 -22.04 19.05
C ASP A 498 -10.18 -23.17 20.08
N ARG A 499 -9.48 -24.30 19.87
CA ARG A 499 -9.56 -25.44 20.77
C ARG A 499 -8.21 -25.86 21.33
N ARG A 500 -8.17 -26.18 22.62
CA ARG A 500 -6.97 -26.71 23.28
C ARG A 500 -6.71 -28.16 22.85
N LEU A 501 -5.48 -28.51 22.50
CA LEU A 501 -5.07 -29.88 22.18
C LEU A 501 -5.15 -30.80 23.37
N SER A 502 -4.93 -30.29 24.60
CA SER A 502 -4.85 -31.10 25.82
C SER A 502 -6.15 -31.81 26.20
N ASP A 503 -7.29 -31.19 25.99
CA ASP A 503 -8.61 -31.67 26.42
C ASP A 503 -9.78 -31.33 25.51
N GLY A 504 -9.49 -30.62 24.38
CA GLY A 504 -10.48 -30.19 23.42
C GLY A 504 -11.39 -29.05 23.91
N SER A 505 -11.06 -28.40 25.03
CA SER A 505 -11.84 -27.24 25.52
C SER A 505 -11.69 -26.01 24.62
N PHE A 506 -12.73 -25.19 24.56
CA PHE A 506 -12.68 -23.94 23.80
C PHE A 506 -11.89 -22.85 24.52
N VAL A 507 -11.15 -22.06 23.74
CA VAL A 507 -10.51 -20.80 24.19
C VAL A 507 -11.53 -19.69 24.07
N THR A 508 -12.36 -19.49 25.11
CA THR A 508 -13.57 -18.64 25.06
C THR A 508 -13.27 -17.14 25.19
N GLU A 509 -12.34 -16.63 24.35
CA GLU A 509 -12.03 -15.20 24.18
C GLU A 509 -12.64 -14.74 22.86
N PRO A 510 -13.84 -14.10 22.83
CA PRO A 510 -14.50 -13.72 21.58
C PRO A 510 -13.70 -12.68 20.81
N GLY A 511 -13.21 -13.04 19.64
CA GLY A 511 -12.34 -12.24 18.80
C GLY A 511 -12.63 -12.34 17.29
N CYS A 512 -11.82 -11.65 16.52
CA CYS A 512 -11.98 -11.53 15.07
C CYS A 512 -11.71 -12.83 14.30
N GLU A 513 -11.00 -13.80 14.87
CA GLU A 513 -10.81 -15.13 14.30
C GLU A 513 -12.13 -15.82 13.95
N ALA A 514 -13.19 -15.51 14.71
CA ALA A 514 -14.53 -16.05 14.48
C ALA A 514 -15.23 -15.49 13.21
N TYR A 515 -14.74 -14.41 12.60
CA TYR A 515 -15.33 -13.86 11.37
C TYR A 515 -14.92 -14.69 10.15
N THR A 516 -13.77 -15.36 10.22
CA THR A 516 -13.20 -16.12 9.12
C THR A 516 -14.10 -17.25 8.63
N PRO A 517 -14.71 -18.09 9.49
CA PRO A 517 -15.68 -19.10 9.03
C PRO A 517 -16.88 -18.54 8.25
N LEU A 518 -17.30 -17.30 8.56
CA LEU A 518 -18.37 -16.61 7.85
C LEU A 518 -17.89 -16.14 6.47
N TRP A 519 -16.71 -15.54 6.42
CA TRP A 519 -16.13 -15.02 5.19
C TRP A 519 -15.81 -16.13 4.20
N THR A 520 -15.20 -17.22 4.65
CA THR A 520 -14.84 -18.39 3.83
C THR A 520 -16.05 -19.26 3.43
N LYS A 521 -17.23 -18.99 4.02
CA LYS A 521 -18.47 -19.78 3.85
C LYS A 521 -18.37 -21.20 4.38
N VAL A 522 -17.54 -21.42 5.38
CA VAL A 522 -17.46 -22.69 6.12
C VAL A 522 -18.62 -22.80 7.12
N ALA A 523 -19.00 -21.71 7.79
CA ALA A 523 -20.10 -21.70 8.74
C ALA A 523 -21.44 -22.08 8.09
N THR A 524 -22.34 -22.70 8.85
CA THR A 524 -23.73 -22.92 8.40
C THR A 524 -24.59 -21.67 8.64
N ALA A 525 -25.70 -21.54 7.92
CA ALA A 525 -26.63 -20.42 8.12
C ALA A 525 -27.19 -20.37 9.54
N GLU A 526 -27.41 -21.52 10.18
CA GLU A 526 -27.86 -21.64 11.55
C GLU A 526 -26.82 -21.14 12.56
N GLN A 527 -25.52 -21.45 12.33
CA GLN A 527 -24.42 -20.97 13.16
C GLN A 527 -24.29 -19.43 13.05
N VAL A 528 -24.34 -18.89 11.84
CA VAL A 528 -24.32 -17.44 11.62
C VAL A 528 -25.49 -16.75 12.31
N ALA A 529 -26.71 -17.33 12.22
CA ALA A 529 -27.89 -16.79 12.92
C ALA A 529 -27.71 -16.77 14.46
N GLN A 530 -26.97 -17.75 15.02
CA GLN A 530 -26.64 -17.78 16.45
C GLN A 530 -25.56 -16.75 16.83
N MET A 531 -24.64 -16.40 15.93
CA MET A 531 -23.62 -15.38 16.16
C MET A 531 -24.16 -13.93 16.09
N LEU A 532 -25.22 -13.69 15.34
CA LEU A 532 -25.75 -12.34 15.09
C LEU A 532 -26.06 -11.53 16.36
N PRO A 533 -26.66 -12.07 17.42
CA PRO A 533 -26.89 -11.31 18.65
C PRO A 533 -25.60 -10.74 19.25
N MET A 534 -24.49 -11.49 19.20
CA MET A 534 -23.18 -11.02 19.68
C MET A 534 -22.57 -10.03 18.71
N ILE A 535 -22.66 -10.26 17.38
CA ILE A 535 -22.16 -9.35 16.35
C ILE A 535 -22.87 -7.99 16.40
N GLN A 536 -24.17 -7.97 16.71
CA GLN A 536 -24.98 -6.74 16.77
C GLN A 536 -24.97 -6.08 18.14
N ASP A 537 -24.32 -6.65 19.14
CA ASP A 537 -24.19 -6.06 20.47
C ASP A 537 -23.20 -4.88 20.46
N GLU A 538 -23.70 -3.69 20.78
CA GLU A 538 -22.90 -2.46 20.83
C GLU A 538 -21.82 -2.49 21.92
N ALA A 539 -21.98 -3.30 22.95
CA ALA A 539 -20.96 -3.51 23.98
C ALA A 539 -19.85 -4.47 23.52
N LYS A 540 -20.02 -5.18 22.40
CA LYS A 540 -19.10 -6.21 21.93
C LYS A 540 -18.50 -5.89 20.56
N PHE A 541 -19.25 -6.15 19.49
CA PHE A 541 -18.73 -6.07 18.10
C PHE A 541 -19.41 -5.01 17.23
N SER A 542 -20.60 -4.49 17.61
CA SER A 542 -21.26 -3.37 16.93
C SER A 542 -20.92 -2.03 17.56
N THR A 543 -19.65 -1.84 17.87
CA THR A 543 -19.09 -0.62 18.47
C THR A 543 -19.18 0.58 17.53
N TYR A 544 -18.68 1.76 17.92
CA TYR A 544 -18.70 2.95 17.05
C TYR A 544 -18.12 2.66 15.66
N ILE A 545 -16.97 1.97 15.60
CA ILE A 545 -16.51 1.31 14.37
C ILE A 545 -16.73 -0.19 14.55
N PRO A 546 -17.48 -0.88 13.67
CA PRO A 546 -17.84 -2.28 13.86
C PRO A 546 -16.67 -3.24 13.65
N PHE A 547 -16.78 -4.43 14.24
CA PHE A 547 -15.83 -5.53 14.11
C PHE A 547 -14.43 -5.25 14.67
N PRO A 548 -14.31 -4.86 15.97
CA PRO A 548 -13.03 -4.81 16.66
C PRO A 548 -12.37 -6.21 16.69
N THR A 549 -11.06 -6.23 16.94
CA THR A 549 -10.30 -7.50 16.98
C THR A 549 -10.63 -8.40 18.17
N VAL A 550 -11.25 -7.84 19.20
CA VAL A 550 -11.79 -8.57 20.36
C VAL A 550 -13.05 -7.88 20.84
N ALA A 551 -13.98 -8.62 21.46
CA ALA A 551 -15.19 -8.05 22.05
C ALA A 551 -14.85 -6.90 23.01
N ALA A 552 -15.47 -5.72 22.83
CA ALA A 552 -15.10 -4.50 23.56
C ALA A 552 -15.41 -4.55 25.07
N ASP A 553 -16.24 -5.51 25.52
CA ASP A 553 -16.50 -5.81 26.94
C ASP A 553 -15.53 -6.85 27.54
N ASN A 554 -14.56 -7.36 26.75
CA ASN A 554 -13.57 -8.29 27.26
C ASN A 554 -12.68 -7.60 28.30
N PRO A 555 -12.45 -8.21 29.50
CA PRO A 555 -11.61 -7.60 30.55
C PRO A 555 -10.17 -7.28 30.14
N LYS A 556 -9.66 -7.93 29.07
CA LYS A 556 -8.32 -7.71 28.52
C LYS A 556 -8.32 -6.74 27.32
N TYR A 557 -9.48 -6.17 26.96
CA TYR A 557 -9.59 -5.20 25.87
C TYR A 557 -8.72 -3.98 26.14
N ASP A 558 -7.94 -3.59 25.13
CA ASP A 558 -7.08 -2.41 25.14
C ASP A 558 -7.30 -1.59 23.85
N PRO A 559 -7.84 -0.36 23.92
CA PRO A 559 -8.14 0.45 22.73
C PRO A 559 -6.91 0.82 21.88
N SER A 560 -5.70 0.71 22.43
CA SER A 560 -4.41 0.93 21.73
C SER A 560 -3.54 -0.33 21.65
N GLY A 561 -4.09 -1.47 22.05
CA GLY A 561 -3.39 -2.73 22.28
C GLY A 561 -3.05 -3.55 21.05
N TYR A 562 -3.00 -2.96 19.86
CA TYR A 562 -2.66 -3.58 18.59
C TYR A 562 -3.72 -4.62 18.17
N TRP A 563 -3.55 -5.93 18.43
CA TRP A 563 -4.57 -6.96 18.15
C TRP A 563 -5.48 -7.28 19.36
N ARG A 564 -5.55 -6.38 20.34
CA ARG A 564 -6.33 -6.54 21.59
C ARG A 564 -7.50 -5.57 21.70
N GLY A 565 -8.01 -5.04 20.60
CA GLY A 565 -9.12 -4.08 20.60
C GLY A 565 -9.27 -3.28 19.32
N PRO A 566 -8.22 -2.60 18.80
CA PRO A 566 -8.31 -1.77 17.62
C PRO A 566 -8.95 -2.42 16.40
N ILE A 567 -9.48 -1.57 15.54
CA ILE A 567 -10.04 -1.96 14.24
C ILE A 567 -8.91 -2.24 13.26
N TRP A 568 -8.88 -3.44 12.72
CA TRP A 568 -8.07 -3.83 11.59
C TRP A 568 -8.97 -4.07 10.38
N LEU A 569 -8.73 -3.33 9.29
CA LEU A 569 -9.67 -3.27 8.17
C LEU A 569 -9.81 -4.58 7.39
N ASP A 570 -8.83 -5.47 7.45
CA ASP A 570 -8.95 -6.82 6.91
C ASP A 570 -9.96 -7.66 7.70
N GLN A 571 -9.91 -7.63 9.03
CA GLN A 571 -10.83 -8.36 9.90
C GLN A 571 -12.24 -7.75 9.83
N THR A 572 -12.33 -6.42 9.79
CA THR A 572 -13.60 -5.71 9.56
C THR A 572 -14.21 -6.11 8.22
N TYR A 573 -13.41 -6.19 7.15
CA TYR A 573 -13.89 -6.67 5.84
C TYR A 573 -14.36 -8.12 5.93
N PHE A 574 -13.59 -9.02 6.58
CA PHE A 574 -14.01 -10.42 6.73
C PHE A 574 -15.34 -10.55 7.49
N GLY A 575 -15.53 -9.76 8.55
CA GLY A 575 -16.80 -9.71 9.29
C GLY A 575 -17.95 -9.20 8.42
N ILE A 576 -17.81 -8.05 7.77
CA ILE A 576 -18.84 -7.44 6.91
C ILE A 576 -19.17 -8.34 5.71
N LYS A 577 -18.15 -8.84 5.00
CA LYS A 577 -18.33 -9.76 3.89
C LYS A 577 -18.93 -11.08 4.36
N GLY A 578 -18.52 -11.54 5.54
CA GLY A 578 -19.03 -12.73 6.18
C GLY A 578 -20.55 -12.67 6.34
N ILE A 579 -21.10 -11.67 7.01
CA ILE A 579 -22.55 -11.55 7.19
C ILE A 579 -23.28 -11.34 5.84
N ARG A 580 -22.68 -10.62 4.89
CA ARG A 580 -23.24 -10.46 3.53
C ARG A 580 -23.38 -11.79 2.81
N ASN A 581 -22.43 -12.70 2.97
CA ASN A 581 -22.45 -14.05 2.35
C ASN A 581 -23.68 -14.87 2.76
N TYR A 582 -24.31 -14.57 3.90
CA TYR A 582 -25.50 -15.25 4.43
C TYR A 582 -26.78 -14.43 4.31
N GLY A 583 -26.80 -13.39 3.46
CA GLY A 583 -27.99 -12.62 3.12
C GLY A 583 -28.27 -11.40 3.99
N TYR A 584 -27.37 -11.05 4.93
CA TYR A 584 -27.50 -9.84 5.77
C TYR A 584 -26.94 -8.59 5.09
N SER A 585 -27.23 -8.42 3.76
CA SER A 585 -26.66 -7.34 2.94
C SER A 585 -26.96 -5.95 3.49
N LYS A 586 -28.17 -5.72 4.02
CA LYS A 586 -28.52 -4.42 4.62
C LYS A 586 -27.63 -4.08 5.81
N LEU A 587 -27.43 -5.02 6.74
CA LEU A 587 -26.54 -4.84 7.89
C LEU A 587 -25.08 -4.63 7.45
N ALA A 588 -24.63 -5.37 6.44
CA ALA A 588 -23.30 -5.21 5.87
C ALA A 588 -23.08 -3.81 5.26
N ASP A 589 -24.10 -3.25 4.57
CA ASP A 589 -24.05 -1.88 4.04
C ASP A 589 -24.09 -0.83 5.16
N GLU A 590 -24.87 -1.05 6.20
CA GLU A 590 -24.89 -0.18 7.41
C GLU A 590 -23.50 -0.13 8.06
N TYR A 591 -22.85 -1.27 8.25
CA TYR A 591 -21.50 -1.35 8.82
C TYR A 591 -20.44 -0.76 7.89
N THR A 592 -20.52 -1.00 6.58
CA THR A 592 -19.63 -0.36 5.60
C THR A 592 -19.77 1.17 5.64
N THR A 593 -21.00 1.69 5.75
CA THR A 593 -21.27 3.12 5.91
C THR A 593 -20.62 3.67 7.18
N GLN A 594 -20.70 2.95 8.30
CA GLN A 594 -20.03 3.34 9.54
C GLN A 594 -18.51 3.40 9.40
N VAL A 595 -17.90 2.44 8.71
CA VAL A 595 -16.46 2.44 8.41
C VAL A 595 -16.10 3.68 7.58
N PHE A 596 -16.81 3.95 6.48
CA PHE A 596 -16.50 5.05 5.58
C PHE A 596 -16.74 6.44 6.18
N ASP A 597 -17.77 6.60 6.98
CA ASP A 597 -18.18 7.89 7.51
C ASP A 597 -17.53 8.22 8.87
N ARG A 598 -16.95 7.23 9.59
CA ARG A 598 -16.47 7.41 10.97
C ARG A 598 -14.97 7.23 11.16
N LEU A 599 -14.27 6.58 10.24
CA LEU A 599 -12.82 6.48 10.33
C LEU A 599 -12.17 7.82 9.98
N GLU A 600 -11.34 8.32 10.88
CA GLU A 600 -10.65 9.60 10.74
C GLU A 600 -9.71 9.60 9.52
N GLY A 601 -9.75 10.66 8.75
CA GLY A 601 -8.82 10.92 7.63
C GLY A 601 -9.19 10.25 6.32
N LEU A 602 -10.27 9.45 6.22
CA LEU A 602 -10.61 8.78 4.96
C LEU A 602 -11.08 9.77 3.87
N THR A 603 -11.85 10.78 4.25
CA THR A 603 -12.41 11.80 3.33
C THR A 603 -11.60 13.09 3.32
N GLU A 604 -10.75 13.33 4.31
CA GLU A 604 -9.89 14.51 4.46
C GLU A 604 -8.56 14.35 3.71
N ASP A 605 -7.71 15.36 3.79
CA ASP A 605 -6.33 15.32 3.33
C ASP A 605 -5.45 14.68 4.40
N ALA A 606 -5.46 13.34 4.44
CA ALA A 606 -4.76 12.57 5.45
C ALA A 606 -4.51 11.12 4.98
N PRO A 607 -3.46 10.42 5.47
CA PRO A 607 -3.17 9.05 5.08
C PRO A 607 -4.13 8.03 5.70
N ILE A 608 -4.31 6.91 5.01
CA ILE A 608 -4.92 5.69 5.56
C ILE A 608 -3.91 5.05 6.52
N HIS A 609 -4.38 4.61 7.70
CA HIS A 609 -3.55 4.04 8.75
C HIS A 609 -3.65 2.51 8.84
N GLU A 610 -2.71 1.93 9.57
CA GLU A 610 -2.58 0.49 9.83
C GLU A 610 -3.79 -0.05 10.56
N ASN A 611 -4.20 0.63 11.62
CA ASN A 611 -5.41 0.33 12.39
C ASN A 611 -6.05 1.61 12.96
N TYR A 612 -7.22 1.45 13.59
CA TYR A 612 -8.04 2.57 14.04
C TYR A 612 -8.67 2.30 15.42
N GLY A 613 -8.98 3.39 16.12
CA GLY A 613 -9.66 3.32 17.41
C GLY A 613 -11.10 2.82 17.30
N THR A 614 -11.45 1.81 18.07
CA THR A 614 -12.76 1.13 18.06
C THR A 614 -13.91 2.07 18.42
N HIS A 615 -13.71 2.97 19.38
CA HIS A 615 -14.75 3.88 19.91
C HIS A 615 -14.65 5.32 19.37
N THR A 616 -13.59 5.65 18.67
CA THR A 616 -13.29 7.01 18.20
C THR A 616 -13.13 7.11 16.69
N GLY A 617 -12.68 6.01 16.05
CA GLY A 617 -12.27 6.02 14.65
C GLY A 617 -10.91 6.70 14.42
N GLU A 618 -10.19 7.08 15.49
CA GLU A 618 -8.89 7.74 15.40
C GLU A 618 -7.84 6.88 14.70
N ARG A 619 -6.91 7.51 14.01
CA ARG A 619 -5.81 6.87 13.29
C ARG A 619 -4.75 6.35 14.26
N LEU A 620 -4.36 5.07 14.13
CA LEU A 620 -3.36 4.44 14.98
C LEU A 620 -2.23 3.84 14.12
N LYS A 621 -1.03 3.74 14.72
CA LYS A 621 0.17 3.08 14.17
C LYS A 621 0.65 3.67 12.83
N ALA A 622 1.03 2.83 11.86
CA ALA A 622 1.68 3.27 10.63
C ALA A 622 0.72 3.99 9.66
N PRO A 623 1.09 5.22 9.17
CA PRO A 623 0.36 5.88 8.09
C PRO A 623 0.66 5.24 6.73
N HIS A 624 -0.12 5.58 5.70
CA HIS A 624 0.01 5.09 4.32
C HIS A 624 -0.01 3.57 4.21
N PHE A 625 -0.92 2.93 4.92
CA PHE A 625 -0.93 1.48 5.06
C PHE A 625 -1.70 0.79 3.92
N SER A 626 -1.00 -0.04 3.15
CA SER A 626 -1.50 -0.58 1.89
C SER A 626 -2.55 -1.68 2.06
N TRP A 627 -2.42 -2.56 3.06
CA TRP A 627 -3.46 -3.59 3.23
C TRP A 627 -4.79 -2.98 3.70
N SER A 628 -4.77 -1.97 4.58
CA SER A 628 -5.98 -1.21 4.94
C SER A 628 -6.63 -0.60 3.71
N SER A 629 -5.81 -0.04 2.81
CA SER A 629 -6.26 0.50 1.52
C SER A 629 -6.87 -0.58 0.63
N ALA A 630 -6.28 -1.77 0.55
CA ALA A 630 -6.81 -2.90 -0.20
C ALA A 630 -8.22 -3.29 0.27
N HIS A 631 -8.44 -3.36 1.59
CA HIS A 631 -9.74 -3.74 2.14
C HIS A 631 -10.79 -2.64 2.03
N LEU A 632 -10.40 -1.36 2.08
CA LEU A 632 -11.31 -0.25 1.75
C LEU A 632 -11.79 -0.33 0.30
N LEU A 633 -10.93 -0.72 -0.66
CA LEU A 633 -11.35 -0.98 -2.04
C LEU A 633 -12.30 -2.16 -2.16
N MET A 634 -12.07 -3.23 -1.41
CA MET A 634 -12.97 -4.40 -1.40
C MET A 634 -14.33 -4.04 -0.78
N LEU A 635 -14.36 -3.26 0.32
CA LEU A 635 -15.61 -2.75 0.91
C LEU A 635 -16.35 -1.84 -0.07
N TYR A 636 -15.63 -0.95 -0.77
CA TYR A 636 -16.20 -0.07 -1.77
C TYR A 636 -16.80 -0.87 -2.94
N ASP A 637 -16.12 -1.91 -3.40
CA ASP A 637 -16.62 -2.77 -4.49
C ASP A 637 -17.87 -3.55 -4.09
N ASP A 638 -17.92 -4.05 -2.85
CA ASP A 638 -19.03 -4.86 -2.34
C ASP A 638 -20.26 -4.04 -1.86
N PHE A 639 -20.11 -2.74 -1.66
CA PHE A 639 -21.18 -1.89 -1.14
C PHE A 639 -22.41 -1.89 -2.06
N GLY A 640 -23.60 -2.15 -1.49
CA GLY A 640 -24.86 -2.18 -2.22
C GLY A 640 -25.10 -3.43 -3.10
N LYS A 641 -24.24 -4.47 -2.98
CA LYS A 641 -24.39 -5.74 -3.73
C LYS A 641 -25.18 -6.79 -2.96
#